data_743a318336411e234d1b64871cbb3454
#
_entry.id   743a318336411e234d1b64871cbb3454
#
_cell.length_a   1.000
_cell.length_b   1.000
_cell.length_c   1.000
_cell.angle_alpha   90.00
_cell.angle_beta   90.00
_cell.angle_gamma   90.00
#
_symmetry.space_group_name_H-M   'P 1'
#
loop_
_entity.id
_entity.type
_entity.pdbx_description
1 polymer ?
#
loop_
_entity_poly.entity_id
_entity_poly.type
_entity_poly.pdbx_seq_one_letter_code
_entity_poly.pdbx_strand_id
1 'polypeptide(L)'
;MAQKIPFFELFTDFSPDFDLRVPLNAAMVTNMVLEPEKRTITLDMTVRAEMTDATRETIEQLLARSYDLKRVSIRVKSTAEAFPDMMKNAGRKVSGGGSVILGHEIAKGRVLPISELTPKAGHVVVEGKVFKFDCHETRRAGVWTMLLEITDYEGSLIIRRSMPEREAVELNGRISNGMWLRVSGRMELSFDGKDMQLNPQDIMQIDHEERMDKAEEKRVELHLHTRMSNMDALTDTTTVVNRAVKWGMPAIAITDHGVAQSFPDAWHAGEGKIKVLYGCEGYFLNNIDDRICVHGPQDGDFSTEICCFDIETTGLKVAHDAITEIGAVILKDGEIVDTFQTFVDPERRLSPEIIGLTGITDDMLRGAPKLEDALHAFLDFAGDRPLAAHNAEFDISFIRAGCKKCGIPFDPTYLDSLIFAQNLLPELTKFKLDIVADHLQLPQFNHHRASDDAVPVAQMLAKFFVMLEQRGVTRLQQINDEMTKLRPLGAKRSRFPKHIILIARNKVGLKNLYQLISASNLKYFKRVPIIPKSELIAHRDGLIIGSACEAGELFRAIIDHKDWNELKRIASFYDFLEIQPLCNNRFLVRDGTVRDDEDLKDFNRTVVKLGEELGKPVCATGDVHFLDPEDEIYRHILLASKKFTDANEPVPLYFRTTDEMLKEFDYLGKEKAYEVVVTNTRAIAEQVEDIELLPKGKLFPPRLENSAADLNRMVWGKAHELYGD
;
A
#
# COMPACT_ATOMS: atom_id res chain seq x y z
N MET A 1 6.87 16.64 25.83
CA MET A 1 6.65 15.21 26.13
C MET A 1 8.00 14.53 26.15
N ALA A 2 8.29 13.64 27.10
CA ALA A 2 9.58 12.93 27.10
C ALA A 2 9.62 12.01 25.87
N GLN A 3 10.67 12.11 25.07
CA GLN A 3 10.87 11.32 23.85
C GLN A 3 11.01 9.86 24.26
N LYS A 4 10.15 8.99 23.73
CA LYS A 4 10.25 7.54 23.93
C LYS A 4 11.20 6.99 22.87
N ILE A 5 12.24 6.27 23.28
CA ILE A 5 13.27 5.72 22.39
C ILE A 5 13.19 4.20 22.43
N PRO A 6 13.17 3.49 21.29
CA PRO A 6 13.23 2.04 21.25
C PRO A 6 14.46 1.49 21.98
N PHE A 7 14.29 0.39 22.71
CA PHE A 7 15.35 -0.17 23.56
C PHE A 7 16.64 -0.47 22.77
N PHE A 8 16.53 -1.09 21.60
CA PHE A 8 17.69 -1.43 20.78
C PHE A 8 18.31 -0.27 20.00
N GLU A 9 17.69 0.89 19.95
CA GLU A 9 18.33 2.13 19.47
C GLU A 9 19.27 2.73 20.51
N LEU A 10 18.99 2.51 21.80
CA LEU A 10 19.88 2.96 22.89
C LEU A 10 20.99 1.95 23.18
N PHE A 11 20.74 0.67 22.96
CA PHE A 11 21.65 -0.44 23.28
C PHE A 11 21.98 -1.25 22.04
N THR A 12 22.64 -0.61 21.05
CA THR A 12 22.93 -1.16 19.72
C THR A 12 23.82 -2.41 19.76
N ASP A 13 24.75 -2.48 20.72
CA ASP A 13 25.69 -3.60 20.87
C ASP A 13 25.17 -4.71 21.78
N PHE A 14 23.96 -4.58 22.30
CA PHE A 14 23.33 -5.58 23.15
C PHE A 14 22.60 -6.64 22.31
N SER A 15 23.11 -7.86 22.31
CA SER A 15 22.55 -8.98 21.56
C SER A 15 22.22 -10.15 22.50
N PRO A 16 21.09 -10.12 23.20
CA PRO A 16 20.66 -11.23 24.07
C PRO A 16 20.12 -12.40 23.26
N ASP A 17 20.01 -13.56 23.91
CA ASP A 17 19.37 -14.74 23.36
C ASP A 17 17.90 -14.46 22.96
N PHE A 18 17.37 -15.27 22.06
CA PHE A 18 16.05 -15.07 21.46
C PHE A 18 14.93 -14.85 22.49
N ASP A 19 14.89 -15.65 23.55
CA ASP A 19 13.86 -15.58 24.60
C ASP A 19 13.86 -14.25 25.38
N LEU A 20 15.03 -13.64 25.52
CA LEU A 20 15.19 -12.33 26.16
C LEU A 20 14.98 -11.16 25.19
N ARG A 21 15.12 -11.43 23.90
CA ARG A 21 14.96 -10.44 22.85
C ARG A 21 13.48 -10.12 22.59
N VAL A 22 12.60 -11.11 22.70
CA VAL A 22 11.15 -10.97 22.44
C VAL A 22 10.51 -9.84 23.27
N PRO A 23 10.64 -9.79 24.62
CA PRO A 23 10.06 -8.69 25.39
C PRO A 23 10.74 -7.33 25.15
N LEU A 24 11.95 -7.31 24.59
CA LEU A 24 12.72 -6.10 24.35
C LEU A 24 12.48 -5.48 22.95
N ASN A 25 12.07 -6.26 21.96
CA ASN A 25 11.83 -5.78 20.60
C ASN A 25 10.76 -4.67 20.49
N ALA A 26 9.77 -4.69 21.39
CA ALA A 26 8.73 -3.69 21.46
C ALA A 26 8.85 -2.79 22.71
N ALA A 27 9.98 -2.83 23.39
CA ALA A 27 10.22 -2.06 24.59
C ALA A 27 10.67 -0.63 24.24
N MET A 28 10.02 0.36 24.88
CA MET A 28 10.37 1.76 24.74
C MET A 28 10.95 2.29 26.04
N VAL A 29 12.12 2.89 26.00
CA VAL A 29 12.73 3.57 27.13
C VAL A 29 12.12 4.96 27.22
N THR A 30 11.49 5.20 28.37
CA THR A 30 10.80 6.47 28.64
C THR A 30 11.62 7.43 29.48
N ASN A 31 12.60 6.90 30.22
CA ASN A 31 13.55 7.68 30.98
C ASN A 31 14.82 6.85 31.23
N MET A 32 15.98 7.50 31.21
CA MET A 32 17.27 6.89 31.53
C MET A 32 18.08 7.81 32.44
N VAL A 33 18.53 7.28 33.55
CA VAL A 33 19.41 8.00 34.48
C VAL A 33 20.75 7.25 34.53
N LEU A 34 21.80 7.89 34.03
CA LEU A 34 23.17 7.40 34.07
C LEU A 34 23.95 8.14 35.19
N GLU A 35 24.54 7.38 36.11
CA GLU A 35 25.47 7.90 37.12
C GLU A 35 26.91 7.40 36.78
N PRO A 36 27.67 8.16 36.01
CA PRO A 36 28.98 7.72 35.49
C PRO A 36 29.99 7.36 36.60
N GLU A 37 30.02 8.19 37.65
CA GLU A 37 30.96 7.98 38.78
C GLU A 37 30.71 6.66 39.56
N LYS A 38 29.41 6.25 39.59
CA LYS A 38 29.01 5.00 40.26
C LYS A 38 28.93 3.82 39.28
N ARG A 39 29.02 4.08 37.97
CA ARG A 39 28.84 3.11 36.89
C ARG A 39 27.51 2.38 36.98
N THR A 40 26.44 3.15 37.20
CA THR A 40 25.08 2.58 37.32
C THR A 40 24.12 3.24 36.33
N ILE A 41 23.19 2.45 35.81
CA ILE A 41 22.07 2.93 34.95
C ILE A 41 20.75 2.51 35.56
N THR A 42 19.79 3.44 35.59
CA THR A 42 18.37 3.17 35.87
C THR A 42 17.56 3.48 34.63
N LEU A 43 16.75 2.51 34.17
CA LEU A 43 15.89 2.60 33.02
C LEU A 43 14.42 2.51 33.43
N ASP A 44 13.60 3.49 33.03
CA ASP A 44 12.15 3.35 33.07
C ASP A 44 11.69 2.94 31.66
N MET A 45 11.02 1.81 31.54
CA MET A 45 10.62 1.22 30.25
C MET A 45 9.13 0.92 30.22
N THR A 46 8.54 1.02 29.04
CA THR A 46 7.23 0.44 28.74
C THR A 46 7.42 -0.79 27.84
N VAL A 47 6.78 -1.88 28.20
CA VAL A 47 6.82 -3.14 27.43
C VAL A 47 5.41 -3.58 27.07
N ARG A 48 5.24 -4.20 25.90
CA ARG A 48 3.96 -4.76 25.47
C ARG A 48 3.75 -6.19 25.96
N ALA A 49 4.82 -6.92 26.20
CA ALA A 49 4.78 -8.28 26.74
C ALA A 49 5.02 -8.27 28.24
N GLU A 50 4.45 -9.22 28.98
CA GLU A 50 4.72 -9.37 30.41
C GLU A 50 6.17 -9.77 30.62
N MET A 51 6.90 -8.94 31.35
CA MET A 51 8.30 -9.21 31.72
C MET A 51 8.33 -9.70 33.16
N THR A 52 8.64 -11.00 33.33
CA THR A 52 8.76 -11.57 34.67
C THR A 52 9.96 -11.00 35.42
N ASP A 53 9.93 -11.04 36.76
CA ASP A 53 11.06 -10.54 37.57
C ASP A 53 12.36 -11.28 37.24
N ALA A 54 12.32 -12.60 36.99
CA ALA A 54 13.48 -13.39 36.58
C ALA A 54 14.03 -12.94 35.20
N THR A 55 13.16 -12.67 34.25
CA THR A 55 13.57 -12.17 32.92
C THR A 55 14.20 -10.77 33.05
N ARG A 56 13.62 -9.89 33.85
CA ARG A 56 14.14 -8.56 34.12
C ARG A 56 15.54 -8.61 34.76
N GLU A 57 15.70 -9.40 35.79
CA GLU A 57 17.00 -9.58 36.49
C GLU A 57 18.07 -10.11 35.54
N THR A 58 17.71 -11.05 34.66
CA THR A 58 18.65 -11.60 33.65
C THR A 58 19.07 -10.52 32.67
N ILE A 59 18.14 -9.68 32.18
CA ILE A 59 18.43 -8.56 31.27
C ILE A 59 19.33 -7.53 31.99
N GLU A 60 19.06 -7.18 33.25
CA GLU A 60 19.86 -6.24 34.04
C GLU A 60 21.31 -6.73 34.17
N GLN A 61 21.53 -8.04 34.45
CA GLN A 61 22.84 -8.63 34.57
C GLN A 61 23.60 -8.66 33.24
N LEU A 62 22.92 -9.01 32.15
CA LEU A 62 23.53 -9.04 30.81
C LEU A 62 23.90 -7.64 30.33
N LEU A 63 23.04 -6.65 30.52
CA LEU A 63 23.34 -5.23 30.22
C LEU A 63 24.52 -4.73 31.03
N ALA A 64 24.55 -5.04 32.33
CA ALA A 64 25.65 -4.64 33.20
C ALA A 64 27.00 -5.22 32.70
N ARG A 65 27.02 -6.46 32.22
CA ARG A 65 28.20 -7.09 31.62
C ARG A 65 28.57 -6.48 30.26
N SER A 66 27.61 -6.31 29.39
CA SER A 66 27.86 -5.82 28.01
C SER A 66 28.41 -4.39 27.96
N TYR A 67 28.03 -3.55 28.91
CA TYR A 67 28.45 -2.14 28.98
C TYR A 67 29.39 -1.82 30.15
N ASP A 68 29.97 -2.83 30.76
CA ASP A 68 30.94 -2.71 31.91
C ASP A 68 30.39 -1.82 33.04
N LEU A 69 29.15 -2.05 33.44
CA LEU A 69 28.46 -1.31 34.51
C LEU A 69 28.49 -2.13 35.83
N LYS A 70 28.49 -1.43 36.94
CA LYS A 70 28.37 -2.07 38.27
C LYS A 70 26.95 -2.56 38.54
N ARG A 71 25.95 -1.81 38.04
CA ARG A 71 24.54 -2.13 38.25
C ARG A 71 23.67 -1.50 37.17
N VAL A 72 22.71 -2.27 36.66
CA VAL A 72 21.58 -1.81 35.87
C VAL A 72 20.31 -2.08 36.67
N SER A 73 19.35 -1.17 36.64
CA SER A 73 18.06 -1.31 37.30
C SER A 73 16.96 -0.92 36.32
N ILE A 74 16.07 -1.87 36.03
CA ILE A 74 14.97 -1.68 35.05
C ILE A 74 13.65 -1.59 35.81
N ARG A 75 12.92 -0.50 35.60
CA ARG A 75 11.54 -0.30 36.07
C ARG A 75 10.61 -0.42 34.89
N VAL A 76 9.74 -1.43 34.91
CA VAL A 76 8.79 -1.69 33.81
C VAL A 76 7.42 -1.16 34.17
N LYS A 77 6.84 -0.36 33.27
CA LYS A 77 5.41 -0.07 33.25
C LYS A 77 4.77 -0.90 32.15
N SER A 78 3.93 -1.85 32.53
CA SER A 78 3.10 -2.56 31.53
C SER A 78 2.07 -1.59 30.96
N THR A 79 2.03 -1.46 29.64
CA THR A 79 0.97 -0.72 28.94
C THR A 79 -0.21 -1.65 28.63
N ALA A 80 -0.72 -2.32 29.66
CA ALA A 80 -1.96 -3.13 29.57
C ALA A 80 -3.23 -2.26 29.46
N GLU A 81 -3.12 -1.01 29.05
CA GLU A 81 -4.25 -0.13 28.78
C GLU A 81 -4.14 0.38 27.33
N ALA A 82 -4.73 -0.35 26.38
CA ALA A 82 -5.35 0.11 25.13
C ALA A 82 -5.61 -1.03 24.14
N PHE A 83 -6.23 -2.11 24.56
CA PHE A 83 -7.03 -2.91 23.65
C PHE A 83 -8.45 -3.01 24.23
N PRO A 84 -9.43 -2.37 23.57
CA PRO A 84 -10.82 -2.56 23.97
C PRO A 84 -11.24 -4.01 23.66
N ASP A 85 -11.63 -4.72 24.71
CA ASP A 85 -12.59 -5.85 24.73
C ASP A 85 -12.48 -7.03 23.77
N MET A 86 -11.34 -7.33 23.14
CA MET A 86 -11.20 -8.61 22.42
C MET A 86 -10.61 -9.77 23.25
N MET A 87 -10.12 -9.53 24.45
CA MET A 87 -9.56 -10.58 25.33
C MET A 87 -10.46 -11.00 26.51
N LYS A 88 -11.77 -10.78 26.45
CA LYS A 88 -12.71 -11.32 27.46
C LYS A 88 -13.39 -12.61 27.07
N ASN A 89 -12.81 -13.42 26.18
CA ASN A 89 -13.27 -14.79 25.91
C ASN A 89 -12.27 -15.88 26.31
N ALA A 90 -11.39 -15.63 27.26
CA ALA A 90 -10.64 -16.67 27.93
C ALA A 90 -11.57 -17.48 28.85
N GLY A 91 -12.29 -18.38 28.25
CA GLY A 91 -13.26 -19.24 28.95
C GLY A 91 -14.42 -19.69 28.08
N ARG A 92 -14.16 -19.98 26.80
CA ARG A 92 -15.22 -20.59 25.95
C ARG A 92 -15.66 -21.90 26.54
N LYS A 93 -16.92 -21.97 27.03
CA LYS A 93 -17.56 -23.24 27.38
C LYS A 93 -17.61 -24.09 26.12
N VAL A 94 -16.94 -25.22 26.16
CA VAL A 94 -16.92 -26.23 25.11
C VAL A 94 -18.31 -26.77 24.93
N SER A 95 -18.96 -26.47 23.81
CA SER A 95 -20.15 -27.19 23.38
C SER A 95 -19.71 -28.52 22.74
N GLY A 96 -20.21 -29.65 23.23
CA GLY A 96 -19.89 -30.95 22.67
C GLY A 96 -20.53 -31.12 21.28
N GLY A 97 -19.72 -31.49 20.31
CA GLY A 97 -20.12 -31.83 18.96
C GLY A 97 -18.88 -32.03 18.10
N GLY A 98 -18.33 -33.24 18.07
CA GLY A 98 -17.18 -33.58 17.24
C GLY A 98 -16.93 -35.07 17.17
N SER A 99 -16.28 -35.57 16.11
CA SER A 99 -15.94 -36.98 15.92
C SER A 99 -14.65 -37.33 16.66
N VAL A 100 -14.67 -38.30 17.54
CA VAL A 100 -13.48 -38.84 18.22
C VAL A 100 -12.61 -39.56 17.21
N ILE A 101 -11.36 -39.16 17.09
CA ILE A 101 -10.35 -39.73 16.20
C ILE A 101 -9.46 -40.72 16.96
N LEU A 102 -9.01 -40.34 18.16
CA LEU A 102 -8.22 -41.19 19.05
C LEU A 102 -8.74 -41.06 20.48
N GLY A 103 -8.76 -42.15 21.23
CA GLY A 103 -9.12 -42.17 22.65
C GLY A 103 -10.56 -41.88 22.92
N HIS A 104 -10.88 -40.93 23.80
CA HIS A 104 -12.20 -40.60 24.28
C HIS A 104 -12.63 -39.19 23.93
N GLU A 105 -13.92 -38.91 24.08
CA GLU A 105 -14.47 -37.57 23.91
C GLU A 105 -13.85 -36.59 24.95
N ILE A 106 -13.35 -35.47 24.48
CA ILE A 106 -12.78 -34.42 25.32
C ILE A 106 -13.94 -33.44 25.70
N ALA A 107 -14.77 -33.87 26.67
CA ALA A 107 -16.02 -33.16 26.95
C ALA A 107 -15.92 -31.98 27.92
N LYS A 108 -14.90 -31.91 28.75
CA LYS A 108 -14.74 -30.86 29.78
C LYS A 108 -13.30 -30.61 30.08
N GLY A 109 -12.80 -29.45 29.69
CA GLY A 109 -11.45 -28.97 30.03
C GLY A 109 -11.26 -27.50 29.66
N ARG A 110 -10.35 -26.82 30.33
CA ARG A 110 -9.89 -25.51 29.90
C ARG A 110 -8.97 -25.71 28.71
N VAL A 111 -9.36 -25.20 27.55
CA VAL A 111 -8.48 -25.12 26.38
C VAL A 111 -7.45 -24.03 26.65
N LEU A 112 -6.17 -24.35 26.49
CA LEU A 112 -5.06 -23.41 26.63
C LEU A 112 -4.61 -22.93 25.25
N PRO A 113 -4.30 -21.63 25.09
CA PRO A 113 -3.60 -21.14 23.91
C PRO A 113 -2.25 -21.83 23.75
N ILE A 114 -1.85 -22.13 22.52
CA ILE A 114 -0.57 -22.80 22.25
C ILE A 114 0.60 -21.90 22.68
N SER A 115 0.44 -20.61 22.59
CA SER A 115 1.42 -19.60 23.01
C SER A 115 1.71 -19.60 24.52
N GLU A 116 0.76 -20.08 25.35
CA GLU A 116 0.91 -20.15 26.81
C GLU A 116 1.54 -21.48 27.31
N LEU A 117 1.80 -22.42 26.40
CA LEU A 117 2.29 -23.74 26.77
C LEU A 117 3.75 -23.70 27.22
N THR A 118 4.06 -24.52 28.22
CA THR A 118 5.43 -24.74 28.68
C THR A 118 5.69 -26.24 28.81
N PRO A 119 6.95 -26.71 28.77
CA PRO A 119 7.28 -28.13 28.98
C PRO A 119 6.82 -28.68 30.32
N LYS A 120 6.57 -27.82 31.31
CA LYS A 120 6.13 -28.18 32.67
C LYS A 120 4.61 -28.10 32.86
N ALA A 121 3.85 -27.74 31.83
CA ALA A 121 2.40 -27.57 31.92
C ALA A 121 1.63 -28.86 32.25
N GLY A 122 2.31 -30.03 32.15
CA GLY A 122 1.72 -31.33 32.50
C GLY A 122 0.68 -31.78 31.47
N HIS A 123 -0.52 -32.12 31.92
CA HIS A 123 -1.62 -32.53 31.06
C HIS A 123 -2.42 -31.28 30.61
N VAL A 124 -2.56 -31.09 29.30
CA VAL A 124 -3.20 -29.92 28.69
C VAL A 124 -4.25 -30.34 27.67
N VAL A 125 -5.16 -29.41 27.38
CA VAL A 125 -6.09 -29.49 26.25
C VAL A 125 -5.84 -28.29 25.36
N VAL A 126 -5.60 -28.53 24.07
CA VAL A 126 -5.36 -27.53 23.06
C VAL A 126 -6.31 -27.68 21.88
N GLU A 127 -6.57 -26.61 21.18
CA GLU A 127 -7.27 -26.60 19.89
C GLU A 127 -6.36 -26.03 18.83
N GLY A 128 -6.41 -26.58 17.61
CA GLY A 128 -5.64 -26.03 16.51
C GLY A 128 -5.99 -26.63 15.16
N LYS A 129 -5.66 -25.89 14.12
CA LYS A 129 -5.77 -26.31 12.73
C LYS A 129 -4.54 -27.12 12.33
N VAL A 130 -4.76 -28.26 11.71
CA VAL A 130 -3.71 -29.12 11.17
C VAL A 130 -3.10 -28.45 9.95
N PHE A 131 -1.82 -28.16 9.97
CA PHE A 131 -1.10 -27.67 8.79
C PHE A 131 -0.10 -28.70 8.24
N LYS A 132 0.27 -29.73 9.06
CA LYS A 132 1.03 -30.85 8.58
C LYS A 132 0.68 -32.13 9.35
N PHE A 133 0.51 -33.20 8.60
CA PHE A 133 0.29 -34.53 9.16
C PHE A 133 1.17 -35.53 8.42
N ASP A 134 1.91 -36.33 9.15
CA ASP A 134 2.74 -37.42 8.67
C ASP A 134 2.64 -38.65 9.58
N CYS A 135 2.63 -39.81 8.99
CA CYS A 135 2.61 -41.07 9.72
C CYS A 135 3.47 -42.10 9.01
N HIS A 136 4.59 -42.46 9.61
CA HIS A 136 5.58 -43.34 8.98
C HIS A 136 6.11 -44.41 9.94
N GLU A 137 6.60 -45.52 9.40
CA GLU A 137 7.24 -46.57 10.13
C GLU A 137 8.62 -46.12 10.63
N THR A 138 8.93 -46.40 11.88
CA THR A 138 10.24 -46.09 12.47
C THR A 138 11.28 -47.17 12.06
N ARG A 139 12.56 -46.95 12.40
CA ARG A 139 13.61 -47.94 12.18
C ARG A 139 13.33 -49.27 12.90
N ARG A 140 12.43 -49.30 13.86
CA ARG A 140 11.99 -50.50 14.59
C ARG A 140 10.74 -51.05 13.90
N ALA A 141 10.86 -52.22 13.27
CA ALA A 141 9.77 -52.82 12.52
C ALA A 141 8.47 -52.96 13.34
N GLY A 142 7.35 -52.63 12.74
CA GLY A 142 6.01 -52.65 13.35
C GLY A 142 5.72 -51.49 14.32
N VAL A 143 6.63 -50.52 14.47
CA VAL A 143 6.41 -49.32 15.28
C VAL A 143 6.36 -48.11 14.36
N TRP A 144 5.20 -47.45 14.34
CA TRP A 144 4.92 -46.23 13.57
C TRP A 144 4.98 -45.01 14.46
N THR A 145 5.33 -43.89 13.88
CA THR A 145 5.26 -42.58 14.53
C THR A 145 4.31 -41.70 13.78
N MET A 146 3.30 -41.17 14.49
CA MET A 146 2.47 -40.05 14.04
C MET A 146 3.16 -38.75 14.42
N LEU A 147 3.29 -37.85 13.45
CA LEU A 147 3.71 -36.47 13.60
C LEU A 147 2.59 -35.59 13.09
N LEU A 148 2.01 -34.80 13.98
CA LEU A 148 0.90 -33.90 13.69
C LEU A 148 1.30 -32.50 14.16
N GLU A 149 1.29 -31.53 13.26
CA GLU A 149 1.62 -30.14 13.54
C GLU A 149 0.34 -29.32 13.45
N ILE A 150 -0.02 -28.64 14.54
CA ILE A 150 -1.21 -27.79 14.63
C ILE A 150 -0.86 -26.37 15.01
N THR A 151 -1.73 -25.43 14.64
CA THR A 151 -1.64 -24.01 15.04
C THR A 151 -3.00 -23.48 15.45
N ASP A 152 -3.02 -22.61 16.46
CA ASP A 152 -4.15 -21.77 16.83
C ASP A 152 -3.98 -20.33 16.33
N TYR A 153 -2.97 -20.11 15.46
CA TYR A 153 -2.50 -18.84 14.92
C TYR A 153 -1.77 -17.92 15.95
N GLU A 154 -1.83 -18.21 17.25
CA GLU A 154 -1.01 -17.56 18.27
C GLU A 154 0.28 -18.35 18.55
N GLY A 155 0.27 -19.65 18.25
CA GLY A 155 1.40 -20.54 18.38
C GLY A 155 1.27 -21.78 17.51
N SER A 156 2.33 -22.58 17.46
CA SER A 156 2.34 -23.88 16.78
C SER A 156 2.87 -24.97 17.71
N LEU A 157 2.31 -26.16 17.58
CA LEU A 157 2.62 -27.27 18.46
C LEU A 157 2.83 -28.57 17.67
N ILE A 158 3.89 -29.27 18.00
CA ILE A 158 4.17 -30.61 17.51
C ILE A 158 3.46 -31.62 18.44
N ILE A 159 2.63 -32.47 17.85
CA ILE A 159 1.98 -33.58 18.51
C ILE A 159 2.61 -34.86 18.00
N ARG A 160 3.18 -35.66 18.88
CA ARG A 160 3.91 -36.87 18.51
C ARG A 160 3.46 -38.04 19.33
N ARG A 161 3.22 -39.20 18.67
CA ARG A 161 2.90 -40.47 19.32
C ARG A 161 3.47 -41.63 18.53
N SER A 162 4.11 -42.58 19.26
CA SER A 162 4.49 -43.86 18.70
C SER A 162 3.38 -44.89 18.94
N MET A 163 3.07 -45.72 17.94
CA MET A 163 1.97 -46.65 17.96
C MET A 163 2.20 -47.88 17.09
N PRO A 164 1.42 -48.97 17.26
CA PRO A 164 1.47 -50.11 16.35
C PRO A 164 0.90 -49.74 14.93
N GLU A 165 1.35 -50.49 13.91
CA GLU A 165 0.93 -50.29 12.51
C GLU A 165 -0.60 -50.18 12.33
N ARG A 166 -1.39 -51.06 12.98
CA ARG A 166 -2.84 -51.07 12.88
C ARG A 166 -3.48 -49.69 13.25
N GLU A 167 -3.01 -49.12 14.35
CA GLU A 167 -3.47 -47.81 14.85
C GLU A 167 -3.05 -46.69 13.91
N ALA A 168 -1.82 -46.78 13.38
CA ALA A 168 -1.30 -45.81 12.44
C ALA A 168 -2.09 -45.75 11.11
N VAL A 169 -2.43 -46.91 10.56
CA VAL A 169 -3.23 -47.01 9.32
C VAL A 169 -4.65 -46.44 9.54
N GLU A 170 -5.25 -46.69 10.69
CA GLU A 170 -6.58 -46.14 11.02
C GLU A 170 -6.54 -44.60 11.13
N LEU A 171 -5.52 -44.04 11.75
CA LEU A 171 -5.36 -42.59 11.91
C LEU A 171 -5.03 -41.88 10.59
N ASN A 172 -4.22 -42.51 9.73
CA ASN A 172 -3.81 -41.96 8.45
C ASN A 172 -5.00 -41.68 7.49
N GLY A 173 -6.10 -42.41 7.62
CA GLY A 173 -7.34 -42.17 6.87
C GLY A 173 -8.29 -41.16 7.50
N ARG A 174 -8.00 -40.68 8.74
CA ARG A 174 -8.94 -39.87 9.53
C ARG A 174 -8.47 -38.45 9.81
N ILE A 175 -7.19 -38.14 9.61
CA ILE A 175 -6.60 -36.81 9.81
C ILE A 175 -6.11 -36.29 8.47
N SER A 176 -6.42 -35.04 8.17
CA SER A 176 -5.95 -34.34 6.99
C SER A 176 -5.62 -32.86 7.30
N ASN A 177 -4.76 -32.26 6.47
CA ASN A 177 -4.45 -30.84 6.59
C ASN A 177 -5.71 -30.00 6.45
N GLY A 178 -5.82 -28.95 7.23
CA GLY A 178 -6.96 -28.04 7.29
C GLY A 178 -8.04 -28.40 8.34
N MET A 179 -8.02 -29.63 8.88
CA MET A 179 -8.95 -30.02 9.96
C MET A 179 -8.66 -29.25 11.25
N TRP A 180 -9.70 -28.89 11.97
CA TRP A 180 -9.58 -28.38 13.33
C TRP A 180 -9.71 -29.54 14.33
N LEU A 181 -8.74 -29.65 15.21
CA LEU A 181 -8.67 -30.68 16.21
C LEU A 181 -8.63 -30.09 17.61
N ARG A 182 -9.25 -30.79 18.55
CA ARG A 182 -9.02 -30.66 19.98
C ARG A 182 -8.21 -31.85 20.42
N VAL A 183 -7.10 -31.58 21.09
CA VAL A 183 -6.16 -32.61 21.53
C VAL A 183 -5.92 -32.49 23.02
N SER A 184 -6.09 -33.61 23.74
CA SER A 184 -5.67 -33.72 25.12
C SER A 184 -4.43 -34.59 25.22
N GLY A 185 -3.48 -34.22 26.08
CA GLY A 185 -2.27 -34.98 26.23
C GLY A 185 -1.29 -34.33 27.20
N ARG A 186 -0.13 -34.95 27.32
CA ARG A 186 0.94 -34.51 28.21
C ARG A 186 2.02 -33.77 27.44
N MET A 187 2.39 -32.59 27.95
CA MET A 187 3.51 -31.82 27.45
C MET A 187 4.85 -32.49 27.84
N GLU A 188 5.75 -32.60 26.91
CA GLU A 188 7.08 -33.15 27.09
C GLU A 188 8.10 -32.47 26.16
N LEU A 189 9.39 -32.64 26.46
CA LEU A 189 10.44 -32.23 25.54
C LEU A 189 10.71 -33.34 24.54
N SER A 190 11.13 -32.98 23.33
CA SER A 190 11.63 -33.90 22.33
C SER A 190 12.85 -34.68 22.86
N PHE A 191 13.18 -35.80 22.23
CA PHE A 191 14.27 -36.65 22.69
C PHE A 191 15.64 -35.92 22.76
N ASP A 192 15.85 -34.93 21.90
CA ASP A 192 17.05 -34.08 21.87
C ASP A 192 16.93 -32.85 22.79
N GLY A 193 15.80 -32.69 23.50
CA GLY A 193 15.55 -31.62 24.45
C GLY A 193 15.38 -30.23 23.86
N LYS A 194 15.26 -30.10 22.52
CA LYS A 194 15.20 -28.80 21.83
C LYS A 194 13.79 -28.32 21.64
N ASP A 195 12.86 -29.20 21.27
CA ASP A 195 11.51 -28.83 20.91
C ASP A 195 10.51 -29.28 21.97
N MET A 196 9.48 -28.47 22.14
CA MET A 196 8.34 -28.79 22.97
C MET A 196 7.34 -29.59 22.14
N GLN A 197 6.89 -30.72 22.67
CA GLN A 197 5.90 -31.57 21.99
C GLN A 197 4.79 -32.01 22.94
N LEU A 198 3.64 -32.35 22.39
CA LEU A 198 2.53 -32.95 23.12
C LEU A 198 2.41 -34.43 22.75
N ASN A 199 2.41 -35.29 23.76
CA ASN A 199 2.09 -36.69 23.61
C ASN A 199 0.57 -36.87 23.79
N PRO A 200 -0.21 -37.13 22.73
CA PRO A 200 -1.64 -37.10 22.78
C PRO A 200 -2.23 -38.34 23.48
N GLN A 201 -3.20 -38.12 24.33
CA GLN A 201 -4.04 -39.16 24.92
C GLN A 201 -5.32 -39.28 24.10
N ASP A 202 -6.00 -38.16 23.82
CA ASP A 202 -7.23 -38.09 23.06
C ASP A 202 -7.14 -37.05 21.96
N ILE A 203 -7.74 -37.35 20.80
CA ILE A 203 -7.85 -36.45 19.65
C ILE A 203 -9.26 -36.49 19.15
N MET A 204 -9.90 -35.36 19.00
CA MET A 204 -11.23 -35.25 18.36
C MET A 204 -11.23 -34.15 17.31
N GLN A 205 -11.96 -34.38 16.25
CA GLN A 205 -12.28 -33.33 15.29
C GLN A 205 -13.32 -32.40 15.92
N ILE A 206 -13.12 -31.11 15.76
CA ILE A 206 -14.06 -30.09 16.22
C ILE A 206 -14.56 -29.28 15.04
N ASP A 207 -15.81 -28.84 15.14
CA ASP A 207 -16.30 -27.82 14.24
C ASP A 207 -15.69 -26.47 14.66
N HIS A 208 -14.94 -25.86 13.75
CA HIS A 208 -14.49 -24.49 13.91
C HIS A 208 -15.46 -23.59 13.15
N GLU A 209 -15.95 -22.57 13.82
CA GLU A 209 -16.86 -21.60 13.20
C GLU A 209 -16.05 -20.81 12.14
N GLU A 210 -16.08 -21.30 10.90
CA GLU A 210 -15.45 -20.58 9.80
C GLU A 210 -16.12 -19.22 9.60
N ARG A 211 -15.31 -18.24 9.28
CA ARG A 211 -15.79 -16.90 8.91
C ARG A 211 -16.62 -16.99 7.63
N MET A 212 -17.92 -16.67 7.74
CA MET A 212 -18.90 -16.73 6.65
C MET A 212 -19.48 -15.36 6.37
N ASP A 213 -19.66 -15.02 5.11
CA ASP A 213 -20.45 -13.86 4.72
C ASP A 213 -21.95 -14.18 4.90
N LYS A 214 -22.61 -13.47 5.84
CA LYS A 214 -24.01 -13.67 6.20
C LYS A 214 -24.96 -12.64 5.61
N ALA A 215 -24.45 -11.62 4.89
CA ALA A 215 -25.29 -10.61 4.23
C ALA A 215 -26.27 -11.26 3.25
N GLU A 216 -27.47 -10.72 3.10
CA GLU A 216 -28.46 -11.21 2.14
C GLU A 216 -27.97 -11.00 0.71
N GLU A 217 -27.57 -9.79 0.37
CA GLU A 217 -26.90 -9.47 -0.89
C GLU A 217 -25.40 -9.32 -0.69
N LYS A 218 -24.61 -10.07 -1.46
CA LYS A 218 -23.15 -10.08 -1.38
C LYS A 218 -22.54 -9.01 -2.27
N ARG A 219 -21.48 -8.38 -1.79
CA ARG A 219 -20.61 -7.52 -2.59
C ARG A 219 -19.82 -8.33 -3.61
N VAL A 220 -19.18 -7.66 -4.55
CA VAL A 220 -18.13 -8.22 -5.41
C VAL A 220 -16.79 -7.60 -5.02
N GLU A 221 -15.74 -8.42 -4.86
CA GLU A 221 -14.39 -7.90 -4.72
C GLU A 221 -13.82 -7.60 -6.10
N LEU A 222 -13.41 -6.35 -6.33
CA LEU A 222 -12.88 -5.87 -7.61
C LEU A 222 -11.36 -5.64 -7.58
N HIS A 223 -10.72 -5.73 -6.40
CA HIS A 223 -9.28 -5.50 -6.23
C HIS A 223 -8.70 -6.57 -5.29
N LEU A 224 -8.11 -7.61 -5.90
CA LEU A 224 -7.62 -8.77 -5.17
C LEU A 224 -6.35 -9.33 -5.80
N HIS A 225 -5.37 -9.58 -4.93
CA HIS A 225 -4.08 -10.15 -5.27
C HIS A 225 -3.96 -11.59 -4.81
N THR A 226 -3.40 -12.41 -5.69
CA THR A 226 -2.98 -13.78 -5.38
C THR A 226 -1.46 -13.82 -5.16
N ARG A 227 -0.93 -14.98 -4.77
CA ARG A 227 0.52 -15.16 -4.67
C ARG A 227 1.29 -14.97 -6.00
N MET A 228 0.57 -14.76 -7.12
CA MET A 228 1.18 -14.34 -8.39
C MET A 228 1.57 -12.86 -8.38
N SER A 229 1.03 -12.05 -7.47
CA SER A 229 1.59 -10.75 -7.03
C SER A 229 2.82 -11.02 -6.16
N ASN A 230 3.94 -11.33 -6.82
CA ASN A 230 5.12 -11.95 -6.25
C ASN A 230 5.71 -11.16 -5.08
N MET A 231 5.94 -11.86 -3.96
CA MET A 231 6.48 -11.29 -2.72
C MET A 231 5.60 -10.19 -2.10
N ASP A 232 4.31 -10.18 -2.38
CA ASP A 232 3.36 -9.21 -1.82
C ASP A 232 2.10 -9.87 -1.25
N ALA A 233 1.38 -10.65 -2.05
CA ALA A 233 0.20 -11.37 -1.59
C ALA A 233 0.48 -12.84 -1.28
N LEU A 234 -0.35 -13.40 -0.40
CA LEU A 234 -0.23 -14.78 0.11
C LEU A 234 -1.29 -15.72 -0.45
N THR A 235 -2.39 -15.15 -0.95
CA THR A 235 -3.60 -15.88 -1.26
C THR A 235 -3.40 -16.85 -2.42
N ASP A 236 -3.69 -18.12 -2.18
CA ASP A 236 -3.79 -19.11 -3.26
C ASP A 236 -5.04 -18.85 -4.10
N THR A 237 -4.88 -18.81 -5.42
CA THR A 237 -5.95 -18.48 -6.37
C THR A 237 -7.17 -19.39 -6.23
N THR A 238 -6.95 -20.71 -6.20
CA THR A 238 -8.02 -21.69 -6.05
C THR A 238 -8.74 -21.55 -4.71
N THR A 239 -7.99 -21.29 -3.65
CA THR A 239 -8.52 -21.13 -2.30
C THR A 239 -9.42 -19.91 -2.19
N VAL A 240 -9.02 -18.75 -2.72
CA VAL A 240 -9.86 -17.53 -2.61
C VAL A 240 -11.11 -17.61 -3.47
N VAL A 241 -11.02 -18.17 -4.68
CA VAL A 241 -12.20 -18.38 -5.54
C VAL A 241 -13.19 -19.33 -4.86
N ASN A 242 -12.71 -20.44 -4.29
CA ASN A 242 -13.57 -21.37 -3.54
C ASN A 242 -14.17 -20.71 -2.28
N ARG A 243 -13.47 -19.80 -1.62
CA ARG A 243 -14.01 -19.01 -0.50
C ARG A 243 -15.15 -18.11 -0.98
N ALA A 244 -15.00 -17.42 -2.09
CA ALA A 244 -16.04 -16.58 -2.69
C ALA A 244 -17.28 -17.41 -3.10
N VAL A 245 -17.07 -18.60 -3.69
CA VAL A 245 -18.13 -19.55 -3.98
C VAL A 245 -18.87 -19.97 -2.70
N LYS A 246 -18.13 -20.35 -1.65
CA LYS A 246 -18.68 -20.77 -0.35
C LYS A 246 -19.48 -19.65 0.31
N TRP A 247 -19.07 -18.41 0.17
CA TRP A 247 -19.78 -17.24 0.68
C TRP A 247 -20.99 -16.84 -0.15
N GLY A 248 -21.16 -17.42 -1.36
CA GLY A 248 -22.26 -17.11 -2.27
C GLY A 248 -22.10 -15.77 -2.97
N MET A 249 -20.86 -15.30 -3.18
CA MET A 249 -20.61 -14.10 -3.96
C MET A 249 -20.99 -14.31 -5.43
N PRO A 250 -21.56 -13.30 -6.11
CA PRO A 250 -21.96 -13.44 -7.53
C PRO A 250 -20.77 -13.46 -8.47
N ALA A 251 -19.69 -12.77 -8.10
CA ALA A 251 -18.46 -12.67 -8.89
C ALA A 251 -17.26 -12.35 -7.99
N ILE A 252 -16.05 -12.55 -8.53
CA ILE A 252 -14.79 -12.17 -7.91
C ILE A 252 -13.79 -11.73 -8.99
N ALA A 253 -13.10 -10.60 -8.81
CA ALA A 253 -12.03 -10.18 -9.68
C ALA A 253 -10.68 -10.75 -9.20
N ILE A 254 -9.80 -11.00 -10.17
CA ILE A 254 -8.39 -11.30 -9.93
C ILE A 254 -7.59 -10.20 -10.60
N THR A 255 -6.82 -9.43 -9.83
CA THR A 255 -6.15 -8.21 -10.28
C THR A 255 -4.69 -8.17 -9.84
N ASP A 256 -3.95 -9.24 -10.06
CA ASP A 256 -2.53 -9.34 -9.72
C ASP A 256 -1.68 -8.23 -10.36
N HIS A 257 -0.59 -7.84 -9.72
CA HIS A 257 0.34 -6.80 -10.17
C HIS A 257 1.02 -7.14 -11.50
N GLY A 258 0.60 -6.52 -12.59
CA GLY A 258 1.26 -6.56 -13.89
C GLY A 258 1.31 -7.93 -14.58
N VAL A 259 0.52 -8.90 -14.13
CA VAL A 259 0.56 -10.29 -14.57
C VAL A 259 -0.83 -10.92 -14.72
N ALA A 260 -0.89 -12.10 -15.36
CA ALA A 260 -2.12 -12.85 -15.61
C ALA A 260 -1.98 -14.38 -15.32
N GLN A 261 -0.96 -14.77 -14.56
CA GLN A 261 -0.65 -16.19 -14.34
C GLN A 261 -1.72 -16.93 -13.53
N SER A 262 -2.47 -16.23 -12.68
CA SER A 262 -3.56 -16.80 -11.87
C SER A 262 -4.84 -17.12 -12.65
N PHE A 263 -4.99 -16.62 -13.88
CA PHE A 263 -6.23 -16.76 -14.65
C PHE A 263 -6.67 -18.22 -14.89
N PRO A 264 -5.79 -19.15 -15.32
CA PRO A 264 -6.19 -20.55 -15.52
C PRO A 264 -6.70 -21.20 -14.22
N ASP A 265 -6.03 -20.97 -13.10
CA ASP A 265 -6.41 -21.53 -11.79
C ASP A 265 -7.75 -20.94 -11.32
N ALA A 266 -7.95 -19.63 -11.51
CA ALA A 266 -9.19 -18.95 -11.17
C ALA A 266 -10.36 -19.46 -12.03
N TRP A 267 -10.12 -19.66 -13.35
CA TRP A 267 -11.11 -20.22 -14.25
C TRP A 267 -11.52 -21.63 -13.87
N HIS A 268 -10.58 -22.53 -13.60
CA HIS A 268 -10.85 -23.90 -13.17
C HIS A 268 -11.61 -23.95 -11.85
N ALA A 269 -11.23 -23.13 -10.88
CA ALA A 269 -11.88 -23.08 -9.58
C ALA A 269 -13.33 -22.54 -9.66
N GLY A 270 -13.53 -21.51 -10.52
CA GLY A 270 -14.80 -20.81 -10.68
C GLY A 270 -15.78 -21.42 -11.66
N GLU A 271 -15.33 -22.32 -12.55
CA GLU A 271 -16.12 -22.83 -13.67
C GLU A 271 -17.48 -23.42 -13.20
N GLY A 272 -18.57 -22.85 -13.72
CA GLY A 272 -19.93 -23.25 -13.40
C GLY A 272 -20.39 -22.94 -11.96
N LYS A 273 -19.60 -22.19 -11.17
CA LYS A 273 -19.89 -21.89 -9.75
C LYS A 273 -19.95 -20.39 -9.47
N ILE A 274 -19.06 -19.60 -10.05
CA ILE A 274 -18.96 -18.15 -9.83
C ILE A 274 -18.39 -17.47 -11.08
N LYS A 275 -18.82 -16.24 -11.36
CA LYS A 275 -18.24 -15.43 -12.41
C LYS A 275 -16.85 -14.92 -11.99
N VAL A 276 -15.81 -15.26 -12.75
CA VAL A 276 -14.45 -14.72 -12.55
C VAL A 276 -14.23 -13.52 -13.46
N LEU A 277 -13.85 -12.38 -12.89
CA LEU A 277 -13.51 -11.16 -13.60
C LEU A 277 -11.98 -11.15 -13.79
N TYR A 278 -11.52 -11.27 -15.02
CA TYR A 278 -10.09 -11.30 -15.36
C TYR A 278 -9.55 -9.89 -15.46
N GLY A 279 -8.69 -9.52 -14.55
CA GLY A 279 -8.14 -8.17 -14.44
C GLY A 279 -6.65 -8.17 -14.10
N CYS A 280 -6.10 -6.98 -14.01
CA CYS A 280 -4.72 -6.73 -13.64
C CYS A 280 -4.61 -5.37 -12.97
N GLU A 281 -3.90 -5.29 -11.83
CA GLU A 281 -3.42 -4.02 -11.35
C GLU A 281 -2.14 -3.65 -12.11
N GLY A 282 -2.25 -2.64 -12.98
CA GLY A 282 -1.16 -2.20 -13.82
C GLY A 282 -0.32 -1.08 -13.18
N TYR A 283 0.96 -1.04 -13.54
CA TYR A 283 1.84 0.08 -13.20
C TYR A 283 1.71 1.17 -14.25
N PHE A 284 0.74 2.06 -14.07
CA PHE A 284 0.33 3.08 -15.00
C PHE A 284 1.28 4.28 -15.03
N LEU A 285 1.69 4.70 -16.21
CA LEU A 285 2.47 5.91 -16.42
C LEU A 285 1.70 6.87 -17.32
N ASN A 286 1.28 7.99 -16.74
CA ASN A 286 0.67 9.07 -17.52
C ASN A 286 1.74 9.81 -18.32
N ASN A 287 1.92 9.41 -19.58
CA ASN A 287 2.89 10.00 -20.51
C ASN A 287 2.22 10.99 -21.50
N ILE A 288 1.00 11.40 -21.24
CA ILE A 288 0.24 12.34 -22.07
C ILE A 288 0.06 13.67 -21.33
N ASP A 289 -0.46 13.61 -20.10
CA ASP A 289 -0.88 14.81 -19.37
C ASP A 289 0.31 15.59 -18.78
N ASP A 290 1.51 15.03 -18.76
CA ASP A 290 2.74 15.73 -18.40
C ASP A 290 3.17 16.85 -19.39
N ARG A 291 2.29 17.17 -20.33
CA ARG A 291 2.44 18.24 -21.32
C ARG A 291 1.53 19.43 -21.04
N ILE A 292 0.68 19.31 -20.01
CA ILE A 292 -0.25 20.38 -19.64
C ILE A 292 0.54 21.45 -18.91
N CYS A 293 0.68 22.62 -19.56
CA CYS A 293 1.37 23.78 -19.03
C CYS A 293 0.40 24.79 -18.42
N VAL A 294 -0.85 24.83 -18.93
CA VAL A 294 -1.87 25.77 -18.53
C VAL A 294 -3.03 24.98 -17.90
N HIS A 295 -3.34 25.27 -16.67
CA HIS A 295 -4.41 24.69 -15.87
C HIS A 295 -5.48 25.72 -15.61
N GLY A 296 -6.75 25.33 -15.67
CA GLY A 296 -7.88 26.23 -15.46
C GLY A 296 -8.50 26.79 -16.74
N PRO A 297 -9.67 27.42 -16.65
CA PRO A 297 -10.49 27.75 -17.80
C PRO A 297 -10.18 29.10 -18.44
N GLN A 298 -9.42 29.98 -17.78
CA GLN A 298 -9.18 31.34 -18.26
C GLN A 298 -8.35 31.31 -19.55
N ASP A 299 -8.76 32.09 -20.54
CA ASP A 299 -8.03 32.26 -21.80
C ASP A 299 -7.64 33.74 -21.99
N GLY A 300 -6.59 33.97 -22.75
CA GLY A 300 -6.05 35.26 -23.08
C GLY A 300 -4.96 35.14 -24.16
N ASP A 301 -4.59 36.25 -24.79
CA ASP A 301 -3.41 36.31 -25.62
C ASP A 301 -2.16 36.54 -24.75
N PHE A 302 -0.97 36.57 -25.33
CA PHE A 302 0.28 36.71 -24.58
C PHE A 302 0.59 38.13 -24.08
N SER A 303 -0.32 39.09 -24.34
CA SER A 303 -0.33 40.43 -23.71
C SER A 303 -1.11 40.43 -22.38
N THR A 304 -1.82 39.34 -22.07
CA THR A 304 -2.56 39.18 -20.81
C THR A 304 -1.59 39.31 -19.64
N GLU A 305 -1.94 40.12 -18.64
CA GLU A 305 -1.17 40.23 -17.40
C GLU A 305 -1.17 38.91 -16.66
N ILE A 306 0.00 38.45 -16.26
CA ILE A 306 0.22 37.20 -15.51
C ILE A 306 0.92 37.49 -14.19
N CYS A 307 0.41 36.99 -13.09
CA CYS A 307 1.07 37.07 -11.79
C CYS A 307 2.02 35.88 -11.63
N CYS A 308 3.30 36.10 -11.83
CA CYS A 308 4.34 35.12 -11.57
C CYS A 308 4.73 35.17 -10.09
N PHE A 309 4.77 34.04 -9.42
CA PHE A 309 5.02 34.01 -7.97
C PHE A 309 5.84 32.79 -7.56
N ASP A 310 6.38 32.86 -6.36
CA ASP A 310 7.09 31.78 -5.67
C ASP A 310 6.84 31.89 -4.18
N ILE A 311 6.99 30.80 -3.44
CA ILE A 311 6.83 30.76 -1.99
C ILE A 311 8.00 30.08 -1.29
N GLU A 312 8.35 30.56 -0.10
CA GLU A 312 9.22 29.85 0.81
C GLU A 312 8.40 29.21 1.95
N THR A 313 8.82 28.04 2.41
CA THR A 313 8.08 27.25 3.38
C THR A 313 8.96 26.63 4.45
N THR A 314 8.36 26.17 5.54
CA THR A 314 9.07 25.47 6.64
C THR A 314 9.42 24.01 6.29
N GLY A 315 9.03 23.53 5.12
CA GLY A 315 9.27 22.17 4.61
C GLY A 315 8.39 21.86 3.41
N LEU A 316 8.37 20.60 2.98
CA LEU A 316 7.75 20.18 1.72
C LEU A 316 6.33 19.61 1.88
N LYS A 317 5.85 19.41 3.11
CA LYS A 317 4.57 18.73 3.38
C LYS A 317 3.45 19.76 3.62
N VAL A 318 2.58 19.94 2.64
CA VAL A 318 1.46 20.89 2.67
C VAL A 318 0.59 20.77 3.93
N ALA A 319 0.37 19.53 4.43
CA ALA A 319 -0.46 19.29 5.62
C ALA A 319 0.18 19.76 6.94
N HIS A 320 1.51 19.88 6.98
CA HIS A 320 2.27 20.11 8.23
C HIS A 320 3.12 21.37 8.19
N ASP A 321 3.56 21.77 7.03
CA ASP A 321 4.48 22.89 6.85
C ASP A 321 3.72 24.18 6.56
N ALA A 322 4.36 25.29 6.81
CA ALA A 322 3.77 26.62 6.73
C ALA A 322 4.53 27.49 5.73
N ILE A 323 3.84 28.40 5.07
CA ILE A 323 4.43 29.43 4.24
C ILE A 323 5.19 30.43 5.15
N THR A 324 6.37 30.85 4.73
CA THR A 324 7.23 31.84 5.40
C THR A 324 7.43 33.11 4.59
N GLU A 325 7.33 33.04 3.26
CA GLU A 325 7.43 34.21 2.37
C GLU A 325 6.56 33.96 1.13
N ILE A 326 5.98 35.01 0.57
CA ILE A 326 5.33 35.00 -0.75
C ILE A 326 5.94 36.17 -1.55
N GLY A 327 6.54 35.84 -2.69
CA GLY A 327 7.05 36.81 -3.66
C GLY A 327 6.28 36.72 -4.97
N ALA A 328 5.94 37.85 -5.57
CA ALA A 328 5.26 37.88 -6.85
C ALA A 328 5.62 39.08 -7.70
N VAL A 329 5.47 38.92 -9.04
CA VAL A 329 5.65 40.00 -10.00
C VAL A 329 4.56 39.91 -11.06
N ILE A 330 4.13 41.04 -11.60
CA ILE A 330 3.20 41.08 -12.75
C ILE A 330 4.01 41.17 -14.05
N LEU A 331 3.84 40.16 -14.90
CA LEU A 331 4.34 40.14 -16.27
C LEU A 331 3.28 40.73 -17.21
N LYS A 332 3.66 41.72 -18.03
CA LYS A 332 2.85 42.33 -19.07
C LYS A 332 3.71 42.65 -20.30
N ASP A 333 3.29 42.23 -21.46
CA ASP A 333 3.98 42.49 -22.74
C ASP A 333 5.51 42.15 -22.70
N GLY A 334 5.88 41.11 -21.94
CA GLY A 334 7.24 40.67 -21.79
C GLY A 334 8.07 41.44 -20.73
N GLU A 335 7.49 42.43 -20.05
CA GLU A 335 8.11 43.27 -19.04
C GLU A 335 7.50 43.09 -17.66
N ILE A 336 8.26 43.24 -16.61
CA ILE A 336 7.77 43.23 -15.23
C ILE A 336 7.26 44.64 -14.89
N VAL A 337 5.97 44.77 -14.58
CA VAL A 337 5.33 46.07 -14.34
C VAL A 337 5.03 46.36 -12.88
N ASP A 338 4.96 45.33 -12.03
CA ASP A 338 4.70 45.48 -10.60
C ASP A 338 5.31 44.34 -9.80
N THR A 339 5.56 44.55 -8.50
CA THR A 339 6.20 43.56 -7.60
C THR A 339 5.53 43.54 -6.25
N PHE A 340 5.45 42.35 -5.67
CA PHE A 340 4.89 42.10 -4.34
C PHE A 340 5.82 41.19 -3.54
N GLN A 341 5.94 41.44 -2.24
CA GLN A 341 6.64 40.55 -1.32
C GLN A 341 6.04 40.72 0.09
N THR A 342 5.85 39.60 0.74
CA THR A 342 5.45 39.59 2.16
C THR A 342 6.05 38.37 2.86
N PHE A 343 6.58 38.60 4.08
CA PHE A 343 6.81 37.50 5.00
C PHE A 343 5.49 37.02 5.59
N VAL A 344 5.49 35.77 6.10
CA VAL A 344 4.35 35.16 6.77
C VAL A 344 4.83 34.56 8.07
N ASP A 345 4.16 34.86 9.18
CA ASP A 345 4.45 34.24 10.47
C ASP A 345 3.98 32.77 10.46
N PRO A 346 4.91 31.79 10.45
CA PRO A 346 4.54 30.37 10.41
C PRO A 346 4.04 29.84 11.76
N GLU A 347 3.96 30.68 12.80
CA GLU A 347 3.56 30.37 14.19
C GLU A 347 4.44 29.26 14.84
N ARG A 348 5.63 29.07 14.32
CA ARG A 348 6.64 28.12 14.81
C ARG A 348 8.05 28.63 14.51
N ARG A 349 9.03 28.07 15.24
CA ARG A 349 10.45 28.36 14.93
C ARG A 349 10.90 27.59 13.69
N LEU A 350 11.78 28.22 12.93
CA LEU A 350 12.41 27.63 11.77
C LEU A 350 13.50 26.65 12.22
N SER A 351 13.63 25.54 11.48
CA SER A 351 14.76 24.63 11.65
C SER A 351 16.06 25.24 11.10
N PRO A 352 17.24 24.89 11.65
CA PRO A 352 18.52 25.35 11.11
C PRO A 352 18.71 25.03 9.61
N GLU A 353 18.12 23.93 9.15
CA GLU A 353 18.16 23.53 7.73
C GLU A 353 17.40 24.51 6.85
N ILE A 354 16.18 24.92 7.26
CA ILE A 354 15.36 25.88 6.52
C ILE A 354 16.03 27.26 6.52
N ILE A 355 16.56 27.70 7.67
CA ILE A 355 17.32 28.95 7.74
C ILE A 355 18.53 28.91 6.80
N GLY A 356 19.24 27.79 6.75
CA GLY A 356 20.40 27.60 5.86
C GLY A 356 20.02 27.56 4.38
N LEU A 357 18.83 27.07 4.05
CA LEU A 357 18.31 26.96 2.69
C LEU A 357 17.78 28.30 2.17
N THR A 358 16.87 28.93 2.92
CA THR A 358 16.12 30.11 2.48
C THR A 358 16.75 31.42 2.89
N GLY A 359 17.69 31.39 3.87
CA GLY A 359 18.22 32.59 4.50
C GLY A 359 17.23 33.36 5.39
N ILE A 360 15.98 32.88 5.50
CA ILE A 360 14.95 33.49 6.35
C ILE A 360 15.20 33.08 7.79
N THR A 361 15.20 34.04 8.70
CA THR A 361 15.43 33.81 10.13
C THR A 361 14.19 34.12 10.96
N ASP A 362 14.08 33.52 12.15
CA ASP A 362 12.99 33.83 13.09
C ASP A 362 12.88 35.35 13.41
N ASP A 363 14.00 36.06 13.38
CA ASP A 363 13.99 37.52 13.62
C ASP A 363 13.36 38.30 12.45
N MET A 364 13.53 37.84 11.21
CA MET A 364 12.90 38.44 10.02
C MET A 364 11.38 38.21 10.02
N LEU A 365 10.93 37.09 10.57
CA LEU A 365 9.50 36.77 10.68
C LEU A 365 8.82 37.41 11.89
N ARG A 366 9.57 38.07 12.77
CA ARG A 366 9.00 38.71 13.95
C ARG A 366 8.12 39.91 13.58
N GLY A 367 6.81 39.76 13.81
CA GLY A 367 5.82 40.77 13.45
C GLY A 367 5.35 40.71 12.00
N ALA A 368 5.73 39.68 11.26
CA ALA A 368 5.16 39.38 9.96
C ALA A 368 3.63 39.11 10.06
N PRO A 369 2.85 39.40 9.01
CA PRO A 369 1.42 39.12 8.99
C PRO A 369 1.16 37.62 9.18
N LYS A 370 -0.02 37.32 9.72
CA LYS A 370 -0.53 35.94 9.79
C LYS A 370 -0.90 35.44 8.41
N LEU A 371 -1.02 34.13 8.27
CA LEU A 371 -1.33 33.47 6.99
C LEU A 371 -2.54 34.11 6.29
N GLU A 372 -3.63 34.36 7.01
CA GLU A 372 -4.88 34.93 6.45
C GLU A 372 -4.63 36.31 5.84
N ASP A 373 -3.96 37.22 6.58
CA ASP A 373 -3.66 38.58 6.11
C ASP A 373 -2.70 38.56 4.90
N ALA A 374 -1.70 37.69 4.94
CA ALA A 374 -0.74 37.55 3.85
C ALA A 374 -1.41 37.00 2.58
N LEU A 375 -2.31 36.02 2.72
CA LEU A 375 -3.08 35.48 1.60
C LEU A 375 -4.00 36.53 0.99
N HIS A 376 -4.72 37.30 1.81
CA HIS A 376 -5.53 38.41 1.30
C HIS A 376 -4.69 39.42 0.52
N ALA A 377 -3.56 39.85 1.08
CA ALA A 377 -2.66 40.79 0.42
C ALA A 377 -2.12 40.25 -0.93
N PHE A 378 -1.73 38.97 -0.95
CA PHE A 378 -1.28 38.29 -2.19
C PHE A 378 -2.42 38.19 -3.23
N LEU A 379 -3.60 37.76 -2.82
CA LEU A 379 -4.74 37.61 -3.73
C LEU A 379 -5.25 38.96 -4.26
N ASP A 380 -5.22 40.02 -3.43
CA ASP A 380 -5.53 41.38 -3.86
C ASP A 380 -4.52 41.87 -4.92
N PHE A 381 -3.21 41.56 -4.74
CA PHE A 381 -2.18 41.87 -5.73
C PHE A 381 -2.35 41.05 -7.02
N ALA A 382 -2.60 39.74 -6.92
CA ALA A 382 -2.81 38.87 -8.06
C ALA A 382 -4.10 39.23 -8.83
N GLY A 383 -5.17 39.62 -8.15
CA GLY A 383 -6.47 39.90 -8.73
C GLY A 383 -7.00 38.68 -9.49
N ASP A 384 -7.66 38.96 -10.63
CA ASP A 384 -8.18 37.89 -11.51
C ASP A 384 -7.17 37.41 -12.57
N ARG A 385 -5.89 37.69 -12.39
CA ARG A 385 -4.83 37.31 -13.34
C ARG A 385 -4.54 35.80 -13.24
N PRO A 386 -4.20 35.16 -14.39
CA PRO A 386 -3.57 33.84 -14.32
C PRO A 386 -2.30 33.89 -13.44
N LEU A 387 -2.10 32.86 -12.63
CA LEU A 387 -0.90 32.71 -11.84
C LEU A 387 0.17 31.95 -12.63
N ALA A 388 1.44 32.09 -12.27
CA ALA A 388 2.51 31.25 -12.84
C ALA A 388 3.61 31.02 -11.82
N ALA A 389 4.15 29.81 -11.80
CA ALA A 389 5.29 29.44 -10.95
C ALA A 389 6.18 28.39 -11.63
N HIS A 390 7.32 28.09 -11.04
CA HIS A 390 8.23 27.04 -11.53
C HIS A 390 8.05 25.74 -10.73
N ASN A 391 7.43 24.71 -11.32
CA ASN A 391 6.86 23.58 -10.61
C ASN A 391 5.61 24.03 -9.82
N ALA A 392 4.76 24.77 -10.53
CA ALA A 392 3.67 25.55 -9.99
C ALA A 392 2.74 24.79 -9.04
N GLU A 393 2.62 23.46 -9.20
CA GLU A 393 1.79 22.63 -8.32
C GLU A 393 2.24 22.69 -6.85
N PHE A 394 3.54 22.84 -6.58
CA PHE A 394 4.04 23.01 -5.22
C PHE A 394 3.48 24.28 -4.58
N ASP A 395 3.69 25.41 -5.22
CA ASP A 395 3.28 26.74 -4.73
C ASP A 395 1.78 26.86 -4.62
N ILE A 396 1.07 26.46 -5.67
CA ILE A 396 -0.40 26.46 -5.75
C ILE A 396 -1.02 25.59 -4.65
N SER A 397 -0.42 24.43 -4.33
CA SER A 397 -0.96 23.52 -3.31
C SER A 397 -0.88 24.14 -1.89
N PHE A 398 0.20 24.84 -1.56
CA PHE A 398 0.35 25.55 -0.28
C PHE A 398 -0.62 26.73 -0.17
N ILE A 399 -0.74 27.57 -1.21
CA ILE A 399 -1.71 28.67 -1.25
C ILE A 399 -3.13 28.13 -1.12
N ARG A 400 -3.48 27.06 -1.87
CA ARG A 400 -4.80 26.41 -1.82
C ARG A 400 -5.14 25.87 -0.44
N ALA A 401 -4.21 25.19 0.21
CA ALA A 401 -4.39 24.67 1.58
C ALA A 401 -4.55 25.80 2.59
N GLY A 402 -3.76 26.87 2.46
CA GLY A 402 -3.89 28.08 3.27
C GLY A 402 -5.24 28.74 3.09
N CYS A 403 -5.68 28.97 1.85
CA CYS A 403 -6.98 29.53 1.52
C CYS A 403 -8.13 28.68 2.08
N LYS A 404 -8.06 27.35 1.93
CA LYS A 404 -9.04 26.42 2.50
C LYS A 404 -9.11 26.55 4.03
N LYS A 405 -7.97 26.67 4.71
CA LYS A 405 -7.90 26.84 6.17
C LYS A 405 -8.55 28.15 6.63
N CYS A 406 -8.39 29.22 5.85
CA CYS A 406 -8.93 30.57 6.14
C CYS A 406 -10.33 30.78 5.54
N GLY A 407 -10.93 29.82 4.84
CA GLY A 407 -12.25 29.96 4.22
C GLY A 407 -12.28 30.88 2.98
N ILE A 408 -11.12 31.10 2.34
CA ILE A 408 -10.97 31.97 1.17
C ILE A 408 -11.18 31.13 -0.09
N PRO A 409 -12.08 31.50 -1.01
CA PRO A 409 -12.21 30.83 -2.32
C PRO A 409 -10.94 30.97 -3.15
N PHE A 410 -10.45 29.86 -3.73
CA PHE A 410 -9.23 29.87 -4.54
C PHE A 410 -9.29 28.79 -5.61
N ASP A 411 -9.54 29.18 -6.86
CA ASP A 411 -9.56 28.29 -8.05
C ASP A 411 -8.98 29.05 -9.26
N PRO A 412 -7.68 29.38 -9.26
CA PRO A 412 -7.06 30.18 -10.31
C PRO A 412 -6.79 29.39 -11.56
N THR A 413 -6.71 30.09 -12.71
CA THR A 413 -5.92 29.58 -13.83
C THR A 413 -4.45 29.76 -13.54
N TYR A 414 -3.61 28.74 -13.80
CA TYR A 414 -2.16 28.84 -13.58
C TYR A 414 -1.34 28.17 -14.66
N LEU A 415 -0.10 28.66 -14.80
CA LEU A 415 0.89 28.20 -15.76
C LEU A 415 2.10 27.60 -15.03
N ASP A 416 2.58 26.45 -15.51
CA ASP A 416 3.79 25.79 -14.95
C ASP A 416 5.01 25.96 -15.87
N SER A 417 5.90 26.89 -15.52
CA SER A 417 7.09 27.19 -16.33
C SER A 417 8.09 26.02 -16.41
N LEU A 418 8.08 25.09 -15.45
CA LEU A 418 8.83 23.86 -15.53
C LEU A 418 8.35 22.99 -16.70
N ILE A 419 7.03 22.84 -16.86
CA ILE A 419 6.44 22.06 -17.96
C ILE A 419 6.71 22.73 -19.31
N PHE A 420 6.64 24.07 -19.38
CA PHE A 420 7.10 24.81 -20.58
C PHE A 420 8.51 24.47 -20.95
N ALA A 421 9.47 24.64 -20.01
CA ALA A 421 10.89 24.35 -20.24
C ALA A 421 11.11 22.92 -20.73
N GLN A 422 10.40 22.00 -20.15
CA GLN A 422 10.51 20.58 -20.45
C GLN A 422 10.02 20.20 -21.87
N ASN A 423 9.14 20.96 -22.45
CA ASN A 423 8.60 20.70 -23.78
C ASN A 423 9.27 21.56 -24.85
N LEU A 424 9.68 22.79 -24.51
CA LEU A 424 10.27 23.73 -25.45
C LEU A 424 11.80 23.62 -25.54
N LEU A 425 12.47 23.05 -24.50
CA LEU A 425 13.92 22.93 -24.44
C LEU A 425 14.35 21.44 -24.38
N PRO A 426 14.14 20.67 -25.46
CA PRO A 426 14.37 19.22 -25.48
C PRO A 426 15.84 18.82 -25.27
N GLU A 427 16.77 19.74 -25.47
CA GLU A 427 18.22 19.57 -25.28
C GLU A 427 18.62 19.52 -23.81
N LEU A 428 17.81 20.06 -22.89
CA LEU A 428 18.10 20.02 -21.47
C LEU A 428 17.75 18.68 -20.84
N THR A 429 18.59 18.25 -19.91
CA THR A 429 18.37 17.02 -19.11
C THR A 429 17.92 17.31 -17.67
N LYS A 430 18.13 18.55 -17.21
CA LYS A 430 17.72 19.04 -15.89
C LYS A 430 17.00 20.39 -16.08
N PHE A 431 15.97 20.62 -15.30
CA PHE A 431 15.06 21.75 -15.47
C PHE A 431 14.84 22.50 -14.15
N LYS A 432 15.89 22.59 -13.30
CA LYS A 432 15.87 23.49 -12.16
C LYS A 432 15.83 24.93 -12.65
N LEU A 433 15.27 25.83 -11.86
CA LEU A 433 15.09 27.25 -12.19
C LEU A 433 16.40 27.89 -12.68
N ASP A 434 17.49 27.68 -11.95
CA ASP A 434 18.84 28.16 -12.28
C ASP A 434 19.32 27.66 -13.65
N ILE A 435 19.19 26.37 -13.91
CA ILE A 435 19.67 25.75 -15.15
C ILE A 435 18.89 26.25 -16.37
N VAL A 436 17.58 26.43 -16.23
CA VAL A 436 16.72 26.93 -17.31
C VAL A 436 17.00 28.43 -17.55
N ALA A 437 17.16 29.20 -16.48
CA ALA A 437 17.50 30.63 -16.58
C ALA A 437 18.83 30.83 -17.26
N ASP A 438 19.88 30.09 -16.88
CA ASP A 438 21.19 30.11 -17.51
C ASP A 438 21.13 29.76 -19.00
N HIS A 439 20.41 28.68 -19.34
CA HIS A 439 20.21 28.24 -20.73
C HIS A 439 19.54 29.31 -21.60
N LEU A 440 18.53 30.00 -21.04
CA LEU A 440 17.83 31.12 -21.70
C LEU A 440 18.60 32.44 -21.65
N GLN A 441 19.79 32.45 -21.05
CA GLN A 441 20.65 33.63 -20.88
C GLN A 441 19.92 34.76 -20.13
N LEU A 442 19.21 34.44 -19.08
CA LEU A 442 18.55 35.41 -18.21
C LEU A 442 19.57 36.06 -17.27
N PRO A 443 19.31 37.30 -16.77
CA PRO A 443 20.14 37.93 -15.75
C PRO A 443 20.32 37.04 -14.52
N GLN A 444 21.49 37.07 -13.88
CA GLN A 444 21.74 36.36 -12.63
C GLN A 444 20.84 36.91 -11.49
N PHE A 445 20.35 36.05 -10.66
CA PHE A 445 19.48 36.36 -9.52
C PHE A 445 19.94 35.60 -8.27
N ASN A 446 19.51 36.04 -7.09
CA ASN A 446 19.77 35.36 -5.83
C ASN A 446 18.72 34.28 -5.59
N HIS A 447 19.15 33.05 -5.41
CA HIS A 447 18.23 31.92 -5.12
C HIS A 447 17.75 31.94 -3.69
N HIS A 448 16.58 31.31 -3.50
CA HIS A 448 15.94 31.06 -2.20
C HIS A 448 15.43 32.33 -1.49
N ARG A 449 14.89 33.23 -2.29
CA ARG A 449 14.05 34.34 -1.85
C ARG A 449 12.87 34.43 -2.80
N ALA A 450 11.66 34.28 -2.29
CA ALA A 450 10.46 34.16 -3.13
C ALA A 450 10.30 35.33 -4.12
N SER A 451 10.65 36.57 -3.74
CA SER A 451 10.63 37.71 -4.66
C SER A 451 11.67 37.60 -5.79
N ASP A 452 12.84 37.05 -5.48
CA ASP A 452 13.94 36.93 -6.44
C ASP A 452 13.71 35.75 -7.39
N ASP A 453 13.02 34.67 -6.94
CA ASP A 453 12.69 33.50 -7.74
C ASP A 453 11.45 33.72 -8.65
N ALA A 454 10.53 34.62 -8.30
CA ALA A 454 9.40 35.02 -9.16
C ALA A 454 9.83 35.78 -10.43
N VAL A 455 10.91 36.57 -10.36
CA VAL A 455 11.44 37.35 -11.52
C VAL A 455 11.91 36.45 -12.68
N PRO A 456 12.77 35.43 -12.47
CA PRO A 456 13.14 34.48 -13.53
C PRO A 456 11.94 33.73 -14.12
N VAL A 457 10.92 33.39 -13.32
CA VAL A 457 9.71 32.75 -13.84
C VAL A 457 9.04 33.65 -14.87
N ALA A 458 8.87 34.94 -14.57
CA ALA A 458 8.29 35.91 -15.51
C ALA A 458 9.14 36.04 -16.78
N GLN A 459 10.46 36.17 -16.64
CA GLN A 459 11.38 36.29 -17.77
C GLN A 459 11.42 35.02 -18.64
N MET A 460 11.34 33.83 -18.03
CA MET A 460 11.24 32.57 -18.77
C MET A 460 9.94 32.51 -19.56
N LEU A 461 8.79 32.86 -18.95
CA LEU A 461 7.51 32.87 -19.64
C LEU A 461 7.53 33.81 -20.84
N ALA A 462 8.08 35.03 -20.71
CA ALA A 462 8.23 35.95 -21.84
C ALA A 462 9.01 35.30 -22.99
N LYS A 463 10.13 34.58 -22.72
CA LYS A 463 10.86 33.83 -23.73
C LYS A 463 10.05 32.68 -24.34
N PHE A 464 9.33 31.93 -23.53
CA PHE A 464 8.49 30.83 -24.00
C PHE A 464 7.34 31.31 -24.88
N PHE A 465 6.73 32.44 -24.57
CA PHE A 465 5.69 33.03 -25.40
C PHE A 465 6.22 33.41 -26.78
N VAL A 466 7.42 34.02 -26.86
CA VAL A 466 8.08 34.29 -28.15
C VAL A 466 8.31 33.00 -28.94
N MET A 467 8.76 31.92 -28.29
CA MET A 467 8.96 30.63 -28.95
C MET A 467 7.64 30.02 -29.46
N LEU A 468 6.55 30.25 -28.76
CA LEU A 468 5.21 29.78 -29.13
C LEU A 468 4.60 30.58 -30.25
N GLU A 469 4.76 31.93 -30.26
CA GLU A 469 4.33 32.80 -31.36
C GLU A 469 4.98 32.42 -32.69
N GLN A 470 6.30 32.08 -32.65
CA GLN A 470 7.01 31.56 -33.83
C GLN A 470 6.42 30.24 -34.36
N ARG A 471 5.61 29.54 -33.56
CA ARG A 471 4.89 28.31 -33.91
C ARG A 471 3.42 28.54 -34.23
N GLY A 472 2.98 29.82 -34.25
CA GLY A 472 1.61 30.20 -34.52
C GLY A 472 0.63 30.06 -33.37
N VAL A 473 1.13 29.89 -32.15
CA VAL A 473 0.34 29.87 -30.90
C VAL A 473 0.31 31.28 -30.34
N THR A 474 -0.90 31.81 -30.11
CA THR A 474 -1.11 33.19 -29.66
C THR A 474 -2.01 33.31 -28.44
N ARG A 475 -2.57 32.20 -27.96
CA ARG A 475 -3.52 32.19 -26.83
C ARG A 475 -3.16 31.10 -25.81
N LEU A 476 -3.46 31.38 -24.55
CA LEU A 476 -3.14 30.45 -23.43
C LEU A 476 -3.76 29.06 -23.61
N GLN A 477 -5.03 29.00 -24.03
CA GLN A 477 -5.72 27.72 -24.21
C GLN A 477 -5.20 26.86 -25.39
N GLN A 478 -4.40 27.44 -26.31
CA GLN A 478 -3.77 26.71 -27.41
C GLN A 478 -2.47 26.05 -27.02
N ILE A 479 -1.87 26.46 -25.90
CA ILE A 479 -0.53 26.03 -25.47
C ILE A 479 -0.49 24.51 -25.25
N ASN A 480 -1.43 23.95 -24.53
CA ASN A 480 -1.45 22.54 -24.19
C ASN A 480 -1.52 21.64 -25.44
N ASP A 481 -2.29 22.05 -26.45
CA ASP A 481 -2.38 21.33 -27.73
C ASP A 481 -1.03 21.34 -28.47
N GLU A 482 -0.35 22.49 -28.48
CA GLU A 482 0.96 22.60 -29.11
C GLU A 482 2.02 21.77 -28.37
N MET A 483 2.06 21.83 -27.04
CA MET A 483 2.97 21.00 -26.23
C MET A 483 2.78 19.49 -26.51
N THR A 484 1.55 19.08 -26.77
CA THR A 484 1.23 17.69 -27.14
C THR A 484 1.84 17.31 -28.49
N LYS A 485 1.96 18.23 -29.44
CA LYS A 485 2.58 17.98 -30.74
C LYS A 485 4.11 17.95 -30.67
N LEU A 486 4.70 18.84 -29.87
CA LEU A 486 6.16 19.03 -29.79
C LEU A 486 6.91 17.85 -29.22
N ARG A 487 6.30 17.11 -28.32
CA ARG A 487 6.97 16.02 -27.61
C ARG A 487 6.54 14.66 -28.11
N PRO A 488 7.44 13.85 -28.72
CA PRO A 488 7.12 12.49 -29.12
C PRO A 488 6.66 11.63 -27.93
N LEU A 489 5.66 10.79 -28.17
CA LEU A 489 5.23 9.77 -27.22
C LEU A 489 6.44 8.87 -26.87
N GLY A 490 6.78 8.74 -25.59
CA GLY A 490 7.89 7.88 -25.14
C GLY A 490 9.22 8.59 -24.82
N ALA A 491 9.33 9.91 -24.89
CA ALA A 491 10.48 10.64 -24.39
C ALA A 491 10.70 10.36 -22.90
N LYS A 492 11.94 10.00 -22.53
CA LYS A 492 12.29 9.50 -21.18
C LYS A 492 12.00 10.56 -20.11
N ARG A 493 11.07 10.23 -19.20
CA ARG A 493 11.02 10.86 -17.87
C ARG A 493 10.89 9.81 -16.79
N SER A 494 11.64 10.01 -15.73
CA SER A 494 11.57 9.20 -14.53
C SER A 494 10.41 9.72 -13.68
N ARG A 495 9.18 9.23 -13.92
CA ARG A 495 8.11 9.32 -12.95
C ARG A 495 7.87 7.93 -12.38
N PHE A 496 7.59 7.86 -11.09
CA PHE A 496 7.12 6.62 -10.48
C PHE A 496 5.76 6.28 -11.08
N PRO A 497 5.55 5.06 -11.58
CA PRO A 497 4.25 4.64 -12.08
C PRO A 497 3.22 4.67 -10.94
N LYS A 498 1.96 4.93 -11.30
CA LYS A 498 0.80 4.86 -10.41
C LYS A 498 0.10 3.53 -10.62
N HIS A 499 -0.80 3.14 -9.72
CA HIS A 499 -1.61 1.96 -9.90
C HIS A 499 -2.87 2.25 -10.73
N ILE A 500 -3.36 1.26 -11.44
CA ILE A 500 -4.59 1.30 -12.24
C ILE A 500 -5.21 -0.08 -12.29
N ILE A 501 -6.51 -0.19 -12.12
CA ILE A 501 -7.24 -1.45 -12.27
C ILE A 501 -7.75 -1.59 -13.70
N LEU A 502 -7.44 -2.72 -14.32
CA LEU A 502 -7.89 -3.09 -15.66
C LEU A 502 -8.68 -4.40 -15.56
N ILE A 503 -9.94 -4.40 -15.97
CA ILE A 503 -10.80 -5.60 -15.99
C ILE A 503 -11.25 -5.87 -17.42
N ALA A 504 -11.08 -7.09 -17.90
CA ALA A 504 -11.58 -7.49 -19.21
C ALA A 504 -13.11 -7.60 -19.17
N ARG A 505 -13.81 -6.76 -19.95
CA ARG A 505 -15.26 -6.79 -20.08
C ARG A 505 -15.77 -7.95 -20.93
N ASN A 506 -14.99 -8.31 -21.96
CA ASN A 506 -15.31 -9.34 -22.95
C ASN A 506 -14.04 -9.93 -23.57
N LYS A 507 -14.18 -10.78 -24.57
CA LYS A 507 -13.02 -11.40 -25.25
C LYS A 507 -12.10 -10.40 -25.96
N VAL A 508 -12.62 -9.25 -26.43
CA VAL A 508 -11.79 -8.19 -27.00
C VAL A 508 -10.94 -7.56 -25.90
N GLY A 509 -11.57 -7.23 -24.77
CA GLY A 509 -10.87 -6.70 -23.60
C GLY A 509 -9.84 -7.67 -23.03
N LEU A 510 -10.14 -8.97 -22.97
CA LEU A 510 -9.15 -9.98 -22.55
C LEU A 510 -7.92 -10.00 -23.47
N LYS A 511 -8.12 -9.94 -24.78
CA LYS A 511 -7.02 -9.84 -25.75
C LYS A 511 -6.20 -8.56 -25.52
N ASN A 512 -6.86 -7.42 -25.37
CA ASN A 512 -6.22 -6.14 -25.13
C ASN A 512 -5.46 -6.13 -23.80
N LEU A 513 -6.02 -6.73 -22.74
CA LEU A 513 -5.35 -6.91 -21.46
C LEU A 513 -4.05 -7.71 -21.61
N TYR A 514 -4.08 -8.83 -22.31
CA TYR A 514 -2.87 -9.62 -22.59
C TYR A 514 -1.83 -8.85 -23.41
N GLN A 515 -2.26 -8.04 -24.37
CA GLN A 515 -1.36 -7.20 -25.17
C GLN A 515 -0.70 -6.12 -24.29
N LEU A 516 -1.45 -5.47 -23.40
CA LEU A 516 -0.93 -4.48 -22.45
C LEU A 516 0.06 -5.12 -21.47
N ILE A 517 -0.27 -6.27 -20.87
CA ILE A 517 0.64 -7.02 -19.98
C ILE A 517 1.91 -7.43 -20.73
N SER A 518 1.78 -7.93 -21.97
CA SER A 518 2.93 -8.30 -22.79
C SER A 518 3.80 -7.09 -23.12
N ALA A 519 3.21 -6.00 -23.57
CA ALA A 519 3.94 -4.78 -23.89
C ALA A 519 4.64 -4.19 -22.64
N SER A 520 3.98 -4.20 -21.49
CA SER A 520 4.56 -3.70 -20.24
C SER A 520 5.79 -4.49 -19.80
N ASN A 521 5.78 -5.81 -20.00
CA ASN A 521 6.89 -6.68 -19.62
C ASN A 521 8.00 -6.73 -20.67
N LEU A 522 7.68 -6.67 -21.99
CA LEU A 522 8.67 -6.83 -23.06
C LEU A 522 9.23 -5.49 -23.57
N LYS A 523 8.42 -4.42 -23.60
CA LYS A 523 8.79 -3.15 -24.23
C LYS A 523 9.03 -2.03 -23.19
N TYR A 524 8.22 -2.00 -22.12
CA TYR A 524 8.21 -0.88 -21.18
C TYR A 524 8.69 -1.23 -19.77
N PHE A 525 9.30 -2.41 -19.58
CA PHE A 525 9.78 -2.83 -18.27
C PHE A 525 10.91 -1.95 -17.75
N LYS A 526 10.71 -1.35 -16.56
CA LYS A 526 11.71 -0.58 -15.82
C LYS A 526 11.54 -0.86 -14.33
N ARG A 527 12.22 -1.86 -13.79
CA ARG A 527 12.02 -2.41 -12.45
C ARG A 527 10.65 -3.08 -12.28
N VAL A 528 9.60 -2.48 -12.82
CA VAL A 528 8.22 -2.98 -12.88
C VAL A 528 7.67 -2.89 -14.30
N PRO A 529 6.64 -3.68 -14.66
CA PRO A 529 6.02 -3.68 -15.99
C PRO A 529 5.12 -2.44 -16.17
N ILE A 530 5.63 -1.40 -16.81
CA ILE A 530 4.95 -0.11 -16.97
C ILE A 530 3.93 -0.16 -18.11
N ILE A 531 2.73 0.36 -17.87
CA ILE A 531 1.69 0.59 -18.88
C ILE A 531 1.59 2.10 -19.13
N PRO A 532 2.10 2.60 -20.26
CA PRO A 532 1.92 4.00 -20.65
C PRO A 532 0.45 4.32 -20.96
N LYS A 533 -0.04 5.51 -20.57
CA LYS A 533 -1.40 5.95 -20.88
C LYS A 533 -1.72 5.89 -22.38
N SER A 534 -0.75 6.22 -23.23
CA SER A 534 -0.89 6.12 -24.70
C SER A 534 -1.14 4.70 -25.20
N GLU A 535 -0.46 3.70 -24.62
CA GLU A 535 -0.70 2.29 -24.97
C GLU A 535 -2.06 1.82 -24.42
N LEU A 536 -2.42 2.26 -23.21
CA LEU A 536 -3.73 1.93 -22.63
C LEU A 536 -4.87 2.49 -23.48
N ILE A 537 -4.77 3.72 -23.96
CA ILE A 537 -5.78 4.33 -24.83
C ILE A 537 -5.91 3.53 -26.13
N ALA A 538 -4.79 3.12 -26.73
CA ALA A 538 -4.79 2.32 -27.97
C ALA A 538 -5.42 0.92 -27.81
N HIS A 539 -5.47 0.39 -26.59
CA HIS A 539 -6.00 -0.94 -26.27
C HIS A 539 -7.19 -0.88 -25.31
N ARG A 540 -7.90 0.28 -25.23
CA ARG A 540 -8.97 0.48 -24.25
C ARG A 540 -10.24 -0.33 -24.53
N ASP A 541 -10.47 -0.69 -25.80
CA ASP A 541 -11.70 -1.37 -26.19
C ASP A 541 -11.91 -2.70 -25.44
N GLY A 542 -13.12 -2.88 -24.92
CA GLY A 542 -13.47 -4.05 -24.12
C GLY A 542 -12.85 -4.12 -22.72
N LEU A 543 -12.21 -3.05 -22.23
CA LEU A 543 -11.71 -2.94 -20.85
C LEU A 543 -12.64 -2.04 -20.00
N ILE A 544 -12.73 -2.36 -18.72
CA ILE A 544 -13.26 -1.51 -17.66
C ILE A 544 -12.06 -1.06 -16.82
N ILE A 545 -11.93 0.25 -16.61
CA ILE A 545 -10.78 0.87 -15.99
C ILE A 545 -11.17 1.50 -14.66
N GLY A 546 -10.53 1.07 -13.56
CA GLY A 546 -10.70 1.61 -12.21
C GLY A 546 -9.53 2.49 -11.78
N SER A 547 -9.80 3.43 -10.86
CA SER A 547 -8.81 4.41 -10.38
C SER A 547 -7.75 3.82 -9.43
N ALA A 548 -7.90 2.58 -9.02
CA ALA A 548 -7.05 1.83 -8.07
C ALA A 548 -6.96 2.44 -6.65
N CYS A 549 -5.99 1.92 -5.86
CA CYS A 549 -5.75 2.23 -4.46
C CYS A 549 -5.14 3.62 -4.23
N GLU A 550 -4.56 3.85 -3.04
CA GLU A 550 -3.87 5.10 -2.69
C GLU A 550 -2.65 5.39 -3.57
N ALA A 551 -2.07 4.35 -4.21
CA ALA A 551 -1.00 4.52 -5.20
C ALA A 551 -1.52 4.89 -6.60
N GLY A 552 -2.83 4.95 -6.80
CA GLY A 552 -3.48 5.39 -8.03
C GLY A 552 -3.29 6.88 -8.32
N GLU A 553 -3.45 7.28 -9.60
CA GLU A 553 -3.26 8.67 -10.02
C GLU A 553 -4.28 9.61 -9.34
N LEU A 554 -5.56 9.20 -9.25
CA LEU A 554 -6.60 10.02 -8.66
C LEU A 554 -6.38 10.24 -7.16
N PHE A 555 -6.12 9.17 -6.41
CA PHE A 555 -5.95 9.29 -4.96
C PHE A 555 -4.70 10.11 -4.61
N ARG A 556 -3.60 9.92 -5.36
CA ARG A 556 -2.40 10.76 -5.20
C ARG A 556 -2.67 12.23 -5.53
N ALA A 557 -3.48 12.52 -6.56
CA ALA A 557 -3.88 13.89 -6.87
C ALA A 557 -4.69 14.54 -5.74
N ILE A 558 -5.51 13.76 -5.02
CA ILE A 558 -6.23 14.24 -3.83
C ILE A 558 -5.27 14.52 -2.67
N ILE A 559 -4.32 13.62 -2.39
CA ILE A 559 -3.27 13.82 -1.39
C ILE A 559 -2.44 15.07 -1.71
N ASP A 560 -2.09 15.27 -2.97
CA ASP A 560 -1.33 16.41 -3.47
C ASP A 560 -2.17 17.70 -3.54
N HIS A 561 -3.41 17.69 -3.05
CA HIS A 561 -4.35 18.82 -3.01
C HIS A 561 -4.58 19.50 -4.37
N LYS A 562 -4.65 18.72 -5.46
CA LYS A 562 -4.98 19.25 -6.77
C LYS A 562 -6.36 19.90 -6.80
N ASP A 563 -6.53 20.90 -7.69
CA ASP A 563 -7.82 21.59 -7.81
C ASP A 563 -8.94 20.66 -8.30
N TRP A 564 -10.17 21.12 -8.08
CA TRP A 564 -11.37 20.31 -8.37
C TRP A 564 -11.52 19.99 -9.86
N ASN A 565 -11.12 20.91 -10.76
CA ASN A 565 -11.20 20.71 -12.20
C ASN A 565 -10.15 19.67 -12.65
N GLU A 566 -8.94 19.71 -12.07
CA GLU A 566 -7.91 18.72 -12.33
C GLU A 566 -8.32 17.33 -11.80
N LEU A 567 -8.90 17.27 -10.59
CA LEU A 567 -9.44 16.02 -10.06
C LEU A 567 -10.55 15.46 -10.96
N LYS A 568 -11.46 16.30 -11.46
CA LYS A 568 -12.49 15.89 -12.43
C LYS A 568 -11.88 15.39 -13.74
N ARG A 569 -10.87 16.08 -14.25
CA ARG A 569 -10.16 15.68 -15.47
C ARG A 569 -9.51 14.31 -15.32
N ILE A 570 -8.83 14.07 -14.21
CA ILE A 570 -8.22 12.79 -13.90
C ILE A 570 -9.29 11.71 -13.73
N ALA A 571 -10.32 11.96 -12.91
CA ALA A 571 -11.40 11.03 -12.64
C ALA A 571 -12.20 10.67 -13.90
N SER A 572 -12.32 11.59 -14.86
CA SER A 572 -13.03 11.35 -16.13
C SER A 572 -12.41 10.24 -16.98
N PHE A 573 -11.14 9.93 -16.81
CA PHE A 573 -10.45 8.87 -17.53
C PHE A 573 -10.94 7.47 -17.16
N TYR A 574 -11.36 7.26 -15.92
CA TYR A 574 -11.74 5.96 -15.35
C TYR A 574 -13.22 5.64 -15.62
N ASP A 575 -13.57 4.36 -15.68
CA ASP A 575 -14.96 3.89 -15.81
C ASP A 575 -15.62 3.76 -14.44
N PHE A 576 -14.84 3.45 -13.38
CA PHE A 576 -15.27 3.53 -11.99
C PHE A 576 -14.16 4.10 -11.10
N LEU A 577 -14.54 4.67 -9.98
CA LEU A 577 -13.62 5.20 -8.98
C LEU A 577 -13.58 4.26 -7.79
N GLU A 578 -12.43 4.19 -7.13
CA GLU A 578 -12.18 3.25 -6.03
C GLU A 578 -11.95 3.98 -4.71
N ILE A 579 -12.55 3.46 -3.65
CA ILE A 579 -12.27 3.82 -2.26
C ILE A 579 -11.96 2.57 -1.46
N GLN A 580 -11.11 2.71 -0.43
CA GLN A 580 -10.66 1.59 0.38
C GLN A 580 -10.90 1.84 1.87
N PRO A 581 -10.92 0.77 2.71
CA PRO A 581 -10.95 0.91 4.17
C PRO A 581 -9.85 1.85 4.67
N LEU A 582 -10.15 2.66 5.68
CA LEU A 582 -9.18 3.64 6.22
C LEU A 582 -7.91 2.97 6.70
N CYS A 583 -8.01 1.75 7.25
CA CYS A 583 -6.86 0.99 7.74
C CYS A 583 -5.83 0.66 6.65
N ASN A 584 -6.24 0.53 5.38
CA ASN A 584 -5.32 0.34 4.25
C ASN A 584 -4.36 1.54 4.09
N ASN A 585 -4.83 2.74 4.45
CA ASN A 585 -4.14 4.02 4.22
C ASN A 585 -3.57 4.66 5.50
N ARG A 586 -3.64 4.00 6.66
CA ARG A 586 -3.15 4.54 7.94
C ARG A 586 -1.65 4.83 7.97
N PHE A 587 -0.88 4.24 7.08
CA PHE A 587 0.53 4.58 6.94
C PHE A 587 0.72 6.07 6.58
N LEU A 588 -0.21 6.70 5.86
CA LEU A 588 -0.19 8.14 5.56
C LEU A 588 -0.30 9.01 6.82
N VAL A 589 -0.99 8.51 7.87
CA VAL A 589 -1.02 9.17 9.18
C VAL A 589 0.30 8.96 9.92
N ARG A 590 0.87 7.73 9.86
CA ARG A 590 2.13 7.40 10.53
C ARG A 590 3.33 8.16 9.97
N ASP A 591 3.39 8.33 8.65
CA ASP A 591 4.47 9.07 8.00
C ASP A 591 4.25 10.60 7.99
N GLY A 592 3.11 11.05 8.54
CA GLY A 592 2.75 12.45 8.65
C GLY A 592 2.36 13.11 7.32
N THR A 593 1.92 12.35 6.33
CA THR A 593 1.35 12.88 5.09
C THR A 593 -0.03 13.50 5.35
N VAL A 594 -0.81 12.89 6.25
CA VAL A 594 -2.09 13.38 6.74
C VAL A 594 -2.10 13.42 8.27
N ARG A 595 -3.03 14.16 8.87
CA ARG A 595 -3.08 14.41 10.33
C ARG A 595 -3.68 13.23 11.09
N ASP A 596 -4.81 12.70 10.59
CA ASP A 596 -5.62 11.72 11.30
C ASP A 596 -6.56 10.93 10.36
N ASP A 597 -7.35 10.03 10.94
CA ASP A 597 -8.35 9.24 10.22
C ASP A 597 -9.48 10.11 9.59
N GLU A 598 -9.71 11.34 10.07
CA GLU A 598 -10.72 12.21 9.48
C GLU A 598 -10.28 12.76 8.12
N ASP A 599 -9.00 13.09 7.97
CA ASP A 599 -8.43 13.44 6.66
C ASP A 599 -8.57 12.27 5.67
N LEU A 600 -8.37 11.02 6.12
CA LEU A 600 -8.56 9.83 5.27
C LEU A 600 -10.04 9.66 4.84
N LYS A 601 -10.99 9.91 5.75
CA LYS A 601 -12.43 9.92 5.41
C LYS A 601 -12.76 11.00 4.41
N ASP A 602 -12.16 12.19 4.53
CA ASP A 602 -12.37 13.30 3.61
C ASP A 602 -11.83 12.99 2.21
N PHE A 603 -10.75 12.21 2.09
CA PHE A 603 -10.29 11.72 0.79
C PHE A 603 -11.31 10.79 0.15
N ASN A 604 -11.83 9.81 0.89
CA ASN A 604 -12.89 8.94 0.37
C ASN A 604 -14.17 9.70 0.03
N ARG A 605 -14.60 10.68 0.85
CA ARG A 605 -15.74 11.56 0.56
C ARG A 605 -15.51 12.39 -0.72
N THR A 606 -14.28 12.82 -0.95
CA THR A 606 -13.88 13.55 -2.16
C THR A 606 -14.05 12.66 -3.40
N VAL A 607 -13.63 11.40 -3.35
CA VAL A 607 -13.84 10.44 -4.44
C VAL A 607 -15.32 10.19 -4.69
N VAL A 608 -16.12 10.01 -3.61
CA VAL A 608 -17.59 9.84 -3.72
C VAL A 608 -18.23 11.05 -4.41
N LYS A 609 -17.88 12.26 -3.98
CA LYS A 609 -18.40 13.49 -4.60
C LYS A 609 -18.01 13.62 -6.07
N LEU A 610 -16.78 13.27 -6.45
CA LEU A 610 -16.34 13.24 -7.85
C LEU A 610 -17.17 12.23 -8.67
N GLY A 611 -17.43 11.05 -8.11
CA GLY A 611 -18.26 10.04 -8.75
C GLY A 611 -19.68 10.55 -9.01
N GLU A 612 -20.28 11.20 -8.02
CA GLU A 612 -21.62 11.81 -8.14
C GLU A 612 -21.67 12.90 -9.23
N GLU A 613 -20.73 13.84 -9.22
CA GLU A 613 -20.68 14.91 -10.22
C GLU A 613 -20.42 14.42 -11.65
N LEU A 614 -19.63 13.36 -11.79
CA LEU A 614 -19.27 12.80 -13.10
C LEU A 614 -20.20 11.66 -13.56
N GLY A 615 -21.17 11.27 -12.73
CA GLY A 615 -22.05 10.13 -13.01
C GLY A 615 -21.30 8.80 -13.11
N LYS A 616 -20.22 8.63 -12.33
CA LYS A 616 -19.39 7.42 -12.31
C LYS A 616 -19.61 6.62 -11.05
N PRO A 617 -19.74 5.28 -11.15
CA PRO A 617 -19.85 4.44 -9.96
C PRO A 617 -18.58 4.53 -9.10
N VAL A 618 -18.76 4.66 -7.79
CA VAL A 618 -17.69 4.54 -6.81
C VAL A 618 -17.80 3.17 -6.15
N CYS A 619 -16.73 2.39 -6.17
CA CYS A 619 -16.68 1.04 -5.64
C CYS A 619 -15.74 0.96 -4.43
N ALA A 620 -16.22 0.36 -3.35
CA ALA A 620 -15.41 0.04 -2.20
C ALA A 620 -14.74 -1.33 -2.40
N THR A 621 -13.41 -1.35 -2.39
CA THR A 621 -12.60 -2.55 -2.60
C THR A 621 -11.72 -2.85 -1.39
N GLY A 622 -11.32 -4.12 -1.24
CA GLY A 622 -10.52 -4.56 -0.10
C GLY A 622 -9.03 -4.43 -0.30
N ASP A 623 -8.55 -4.39 -1.55
CA ASP A 623 -7.14 -4.54 -1.90
C ASP A 623 -6.55 -5.80 -1.24
N VAL A 624 -7.22 -6.91 -1.51
CA VAL A 624 -7.03 -8.16 -0.77
C VAL A 624 -5.67 -8.77 -1.07
N HIS A 625 -4.85 -9.00 -0.04
CA HIS A 625 -3.54 -9.64 -0.15
C HIS A 625 -3.44 -10.96 0.60
N PHE A 626 -4.36 -11.23 1.51
CA PHE A 626 -4.46 -12.51 2.24
C PHE A 626 -5.90 -12.84 2.60
N LEU A 627 -6.15 -14.10 2.97
CA LEU A 627 -7.51 -14.63 3.06
C LEU A 627 -8.21 -14.27 4.37
N ASP A 628 -7.57 -14.55 5.48
CA ASP A 628 -8.14 -14.41 6.82
C ASP A 628 -7.27 -13.44 7.67
N PRO A 629 -7.85 -12.72 8.66
CA PRO A 629 -7.09 -11.75 9.48
C PRO A 629 -5.82 -12.32 10.10
N GLU A 630 -5.81 -13.60 10.44
CA GLU A 630 -4.71 -14.31 11.05
C GLU A 630 -3.51 -14.51 10.11
N ASP A 631 -3.74 -14.40 8.79
CA ASP A 631 -2.68 -14.55 7.78
C ASP A 631 -1.76 -13.32 7.71
N GLU A 632 -2.12 -12.19 8.32
CA GLU A 632 -1.37 -10.93 8.29
C GLU A 632 0.10 -11.12 8.70
N ILE A 633 0.35 -11.95 9.70
CA ILE A 633 1.72 -12.22 10.19
C ILE A 633 2.64 -12.77 9.11
N TYR A 634 2.13 -13.58 8.19
CA TYR A 634 2.92 -14.13 7.08
C TYR A 634 3.29 -13.04 6.07
N ARG A 635 2.41 -12.06 5.86
CA ARG A 635 2.72 -10.90 5.02
C ARG A 635 3.80 -10.02 5.66
N HIS A 636 3.77 -9.83 6.97
CA HIS A 636 4.85 -9.15 7.70
C HIS A 636 6.21 -9.80 7.46
N ILE A 637 6.28 -11.14 7.43
CA ILE A 637 7.52 -11.87 7.11
C ILE A 637 8.00 -11.57 5.69
N LEU A 638 7.09 -11.53 4.70
CA LEU A 638 7.45 -11.18 3.33
C LEU A 638 7.97 -9.73 3.23
N LEU A 639 7.29 -8.77 3.83
CA LEU A 639 7.69 -7.36 3.83
C LEU A 639 9.03 -7.15 4.54
N ALA A 640 9.25 -7.83 5.66
CA ALA A 640 10.53 -7.81 6.38
C ALA A 640 11.67 -8.38 5.53
N SER A 641 11.43 -9.44 4.74
CA SER A 641 12.42 -10.00 3.81
C SER A 641 12.82 -9.01 2.70
N LYS A 642 11.91 -8.11 2.31
CA LYS A 642 12.15 -6.99 1.39
C LYS A 642 12.79 -5.77 2.07
N LYS A 643 13.05 -5.84 3.37
CA LYS A 643 13.63 -4.74 4.18
C LYS A 643 12.74 -3.50 4.28
N PHE A 644 11.43 -3.66 4.25
CA PHE A 644 10.52 -2.57 4.60
C PHE A 644 10.67 -2.24 6.09
N THR A 645 10.83 -0.97 6.39
CA THR A 645 11.05 -0.48 7.77
C THR A 645 9.78 -0.59 8.64
N ASP A 646 8.62 -0.57 8.00
CA ASP A 646 7.28 -0.67 8.59
C ASP A 646 6.65 -2.07 8.43
N ALA A 647 7.46 -3.08 8.13
CA ALA A 647 7.00 -4.46 7.88
C ALA A 647 6.14 -5.07 9.02
N ASN A 648 6.30 -4.59 10.25
CA ASN A 648 5.54 -5.05 11.42
C ASN A 648 4.31 -4.19 11.74
N GLU A 649 4.06 -3.13 10.97
CA GLU A 649 2.88 -2.30 11.18
C GLU A 649 1.64 -3.00 10.58
N PRO A 650 0.50 -3.00 11.30
CA PRO A 650 -0.69 -3.67 10.84
C PRO A 650 -1.27 -3.00 9.59
N VAL A 651 -1.48 -3.80 8.54
CA VAL A 651 -2.19 -3.42 7.32
C VAL A 651 -3.13 -4.57 6.96
N PRO A 652 -4.37 -4.57 7.48
CA PRO A 652 -5.28 -5.71 7.42
C PRO A 652 -5.95 -5.84 6.05
N LEU A 653 -5.19 -6.24 5.03
CA LEU A 653 -5.63 -6.45 3.65
C LEU A 653 -6.25 -7.83 3.44
N TYR A 654 -7.04 -8.30 4.40
CA TYR A 654 -7.71 -9.60 4.30
C TYR A 654 -9.00 -9.55 3.47
N PHE A 655 -9.43 -10.71 3.00
CA PHE A 655 -10.68 -10.84 2.25
C PHE A 655 -11.89 -10.64 3.17
N ARG A 656 -12.47 -9.44 3.17
CA ARG A 656 -13.60 -9.04 4.04
C ARG A 656 -14.92 -9.56 3.52
N THR A 657 -15.81 -9.98 4.45
CA THR A 657 -17.22 -10.21 4.18
C THR A 657 -17.93 -8.91 3.83
N THR A 658 -19.15 -9.01 3.29
CA THR A 658 -19.98 -7.84 2.98
C THR A 658 -20.27 -6.99 4.22
N ASP A 659 -20.61 -7.63 5.35
CA ASP A 659 -20.91 -6.91 6.60
C ASP A 659 -19.66 -6.22 7.19
N GLU A 660 -18.50 -6.88 7.13
CA GLU A 660 -17.23 -6.27 7.53
C GLU A 660 -16.92 -5.03 6.67
N MET A 661 -17.14 -5.15 5.36
CA MET A 661 -16.89 -4.05 4.45
C MET A 661 -17.88 -2.89 4.64
N LEU A 662 -19.17 -3.17 4.85
CA LEU A 662 -20.17 -2.14 5.16
C LEU A 662 -19.80 -1.35 6.43
N LYS A 663 -19.25 -2.03 7.43
CA LYS A 663 -18.80 -1.38 8.67
C LYS A 663 -17.62 -0.43 8.45
N GLU A 664 -16.71 -0.75 7.54
CA GLU A 664 -15.57 0.13 7.21
C GLU A 664 -16.02 1.47 6.63
N PHE A 665 -17.18 1.51 5.98
CA PHE A 665 -17.72 2.70 5.31
C PHE A 665 -18.96 3.30 5.99
N ASP A 666 -19.28 2.92 7.22
CA ASP A 666 -20.46 3.42 7.96
C ASP A 666 -20.49 4.94 8.14
N TYR A 667 -19.32 5.61 8.12
CA TYR A 667 -19.17 7.06 8.17
C TYR A 667 -19.72 7.79 6.93
N LEU A 668 -20.01 7.09 5.83
CA LEU A 668 -20.71 7.64 4.65
C LEU A 668 -22.23 7.64 4.82
N GLY A 669 -22.74 7.00 5.88
CA GLY A 669 -24.17 6.71 6.06
C GLY A 669 -24.59 5.42 5.36
N LYS A 670 -25.65 4.76 5.89
CA LYS A 670 -26.04 3.40 5.50
C LYS A 670 -26.33 3.25 4.00
N GLU A 671 -27.05 4.19 3.40
CA GLU A 671 -27.42 4.13 1.98
C GLU A 671 -26.20 4.24 1.07
N LYS A 672 -25.32 5.21 1.35
CA LYS A 672 -24.13 5.42 0.55
C LYS A 672 -23.10 4.27 0.76
N ALA A 673 -22.93 3.79 1.99
CA ALA A 673 -22.10 2.63 2.26
C ALA A 673 -22.59 1.39 1.48
N TYR A 674 -23.89 1.14 1.47
CA TYR A 674 -24.46 0.05 0.69
C TYR A 674 -24.29 0.23 -0.81
N GLU A 675 -24.48 1.44 -1.30
CA GLU A 675 -24.26 1.80 -2.71
C GLU A 675 -22.82 1.46 -3.15
N VAL A 676 -21.80 1.94 -2.43
CA VAL A 676 -20.40 1.77 -2.84
C VAL A 676 -19.89 0.35 -2.60
N VAL A 677 -20.37 -0.35 -1.56
CA VAL A 677 -19.91 -1.70 -1.19
C VAL A 677 -20.62 -2.77 -1.99
N VAL A 678 -21.93 -2.66 -2.16
CA VAL A 678 -22.77 -3.74 -2.75
C VAL A 678 -23.25 -3.37 -4.14
N THR A 679 -24.02 -2.29 -4.27
CA THR A 679 -24.70 -1.95 -5.52
C THR A 679 -23.73 -1.71 -6.67
N ASN A 680 -22.75 -0.83 -6.47
CA ASN A 680 -21.83 -0.43 -7.53
C ASN A 680 -20.86 -1.55 -7.89
N THR A 681 -20.34 -2.32 -6.91
CA THR A 681 -19.43 -3.44 -7.20
C THR A 681 -20.11 -4.53 -8.01
N ARG A 682 -21.40 -4.80 -7.74
CA ARG A 682 -22.23 -5.73 -8.53
C ARG A 682 -22.49 -5.19 -9.93
N ALA A 683 -22.82 -3.90 -10.05
CA ALA A 683 -23.09 -3.25 -11.33
C ALA A 683 -21.84 -3.28 -12.26
N ILE A 684 -20.64 -3.16 -11.73
CA ILE A 684 -19.41 -3.36 -12.51
C ILE A 684 -19.28 -4.83 -12.94
N ALA A 685 -19.51 -5.78 -12.04
CA ALA A 685 -19.42 -7.20 -12.38
C ALA A 685 -20.47 -7.65 -13.41
N GLU A 686 -21.67 -7.06 -13.40
CA GLU A 686 -22.74 -7.31 -14.37
C GLU A 686 -22.38 -6.87 -15.79
N GLN A 687 -21.55 -5.84 -15.95
CA GLN A 687 -21.07 -5.37 -17.25
C GLN A 687 -20.07 -6.33 -17.92
N VAL A 688 -19.49 -7.25 -17.15
CA VAL A 688 -18.53 -8.24 -17.67
C VAL A 688 -19.28 -9.42 -18.23
N GLU A 689 -18.98 -9.82 -19.47
CA GLU A 689 -19.52 -11.02 -20.09
C GLU A 689 -18.90 -12.29 -19.46
N ASP A 690 -19.57 -13.44 -19.64
CA ASP A 690 -18.97 -14.73 -19.33
C ASP A 690 -17.85 -15.05 -20.31
N ILE A 691 -16.61 -14.94 -19.86
CA ILE A 691 -15.42 -15.15 -20.68
C ILE A 691 -14.94 -16.58 -20.53
N GLU A 692 -15.09 -17.38 -21.58
CA GLU A 692 -14.43 -18.67 -21.70
C GLU A 692 -12.93 -18.44 -21.95
N LEU A 693 -12.10 -18.69 -20.93
CA LEU A 693 -10.66 -18.41 -20.98
C LEU A 693 -9.93 -19.36 -21.97
N LEU A 694 -10.24 -20.64 -21.91
CA LEU A 694 -9.65 -21.68 -22.75
C LEU A 694 -10.76 -22.41 -23.52
N PRO A 695 -10.74 -22.40 -24.85
CA PRO A 695 -11.73 -23.10 -25.67
C PRO A 695 -11.77 -24.59 -25.36
N LYS A 696 -12.94 -25.11 -24.97
CA LYS A 696 -13.11 -26.53 -24.65
C LYS A 696 -12.83 -27.43 -25.87
N GLY A 697 -12.06 -28.49 -25.66
CA GLY A 697 -11.78 -29.51 -26.67
C GLY A 697 -10.89 -29.05 -27.82
N LYS A 698 -10.28 -27.88 -27.74
CA LYS A 698 -9.31 -27.40 -28.74
C LYS A 698 -7.92 -27.31 -28.12
N LEU A 699 -6.96 -27.96 -28.77
CA LEU A 699 -5.55 -27.81 -28.47
C LEU A 699 -4.93 -26.87 -29.51
N PHE A 700 -4.05 -25.98 -29.06
CA PHE A 700 -3.31 -25.04 -29.90
C PHE A 700 -1.80 -25.30 -29.81
N PRO A 701 -1.33 -26.49 -30.26
CA PRO A 701 0.09 -26.79 -30.24
C PRO A 701 0.82 -25.84 -31.21
N PRO A 702 2.00 -25.35 -30.84
CA PRO A 702 2.81 -24.56 -31.76
C PRO A 702 3.15 -25.38 -33.02
N ARG A 703 3.01 -24.78 -34.19
CA ARG A 703 3.43 -25.38 -35.45
C ARG A 703 4.90 -25.03 -35.66
N LEU A 704 5.75 -26.02 -35.53
CA LEU A 704 7.17 -25.92 -35.87
C LEU A 704 7.37 -26.49 -37.26
N GLU A 705 7.91 -25.70 -38.18
CA GLU A 705 8.31 -26.18 -39.50
C GLU A 705 9.34 -27.27 -39.32
N ASN A 706 9.23 -28.35 -40.13
CA ASN A 706 10.11 -29.52 -40.10
C ASN A 706 10.14 -30.34 -38.78
N SER A 707 9.22 -30.12 -37.84
CA SER A 707 9.24 -30.78 -36.52
C SER A 707 9.30 -32.34 -36.63
N ALA A 708 8.60 -32.95 -37.59
CA ALA A 708 8.64 -34.39 -37.78
C ALA A 708 10.00 -34.87 -38.30
N ALA A 709 10.62 -34.14 -39.23
CA ALA A 709 11.95 -34.47 -39.76
C ALA A 709 13.03 -34.28 -38.69
N ASP A 710 12.93 -33.22 -37.90
CA ASP A 710 13.85 -32.94 -36.81
C ASP A 710 13.73 -33.98 -35.69
N LEU A 711 12.51 -34.36 -35.33
CA LEU A 711 12.29 -35.43 -34.35
C LEU A 711 12.89 -36.77 -34.83
N ASN A 712 12.63 -37.14 -36.09
CA ASN A 712 13.22 -38.35 -36.70
C ASN A 712 14.75 -38.31 -36.66
N ARG A 713 15.36 -37.19 -37.06
CA ARG A 713 16.81 -37.03 -37.03
C ARG A 713 17.37 -37.14 -35.60
N MET A 714 16.71 -36.53 -34.61
CA MET A 714 17.12 -36.61 -33.22
C MET A 714 16.98 -38.03 -32.66
N VAL A 715 15.87 -38.70 -32.91
CA VAL A 715 15.60 -40.06 -32.42
C VAL A 715 16.59 -41.06 -33.01
N TRP A 716 16.75 -41.07 -34.35
CA TRP A 716 17.68 -41.97 -35.00
C TRP A 716 19.14 -41.66 -34.70
N GLY A 717 19.51 -40.38 -34.65
CA GLY A 717 20.85 -39.98 -34.19
C GLY A 717 21.16 -40.46 -32.78
N LYS A 718 20.21 -40.38 -31.85
CA LYS A 718 20.40 -40.91 -30.51
C LYS A 718 20.40 -42.43 -30.43
N ALA A 719 19.61 -43.12 -31.28
CA ALA A 719 19.61 -44.57 -31.38
C ALA A 719 20.96 -45.09 -31.88
N HIS A 720 21.53 -44.52 -32.97
CA HIS A 720 22.87 -44.89 -33.47
C HIS A 720 23.97 -44.59 -32.44
N GLU A 721 23.89 -43.46 -31.70
CA GLU A 721 24.83 -43.17 -30.61
C GLU A 721 24.83 -44.26 -29.52
N LEU A 722 23.65 -44.76 -29.17
CA LEU A 722 23.49 -45.70 -28.03
C LEU A 722 23.68 -47.15 -28.43
N TYR A 723 23.33 -47.54 -29.67
CA TYR A 723 23.25 -48.93 -30.08
C TYR A 723 24.16 -49.27 -31.29
N GLY A 724 24.82 -48.29 -31.85
CA GLY A 724 25.59 -48.43 -33.07
C GLY A 724 24.72 -48.44 -34.33
N ASP A 725 25.38 -48.54 -35.52
CA ASP A 725 24.69 -48.59 -36.80
C ASP A 725 24.03 -49.96 -37.02
#